data_581fec8809e744da31bce9d0099956ff
#
_entry.id   581fec8809e744da31bce9d0099956ff
#
_cell.length_a   1.000
_cell.length_b   1.000
_cell.length_c   1.000
_cell.angle_alpha   90.00
_cell.angle_beta   90.00
_cell.angle_gamma   90.00
#
_symmetry.space_group_name_H-M   'P 1'
#
loop_
_entity.id
_entity.type
_entity.pdbx_description
1 polymer ?
#
loop_
_entity_poly.entity_id
_entity_poly.type
_entity_poly.pdbx_seq_one_letter_code
_entity_poly.pdbx_strand_id
1 'polypeptide(L)'
;MASSQQNKNKKPSPEAIADDERQYAYSTISKEELNDKHPDRPRNHGETLPFHELFQSLFDPLEANKNKKPGPAAARKKLGPHGPNNLSPNEIRKNIIVRFMSRWRSEVGDDFYPALRLIIPEKDRDRAMYGLKEASVGRLIIKLLNLSKDSDDGYNLINWKLPARGPPSANSGDFPGRCYEVLSKRPMRQKVGDMTIGEVNEMLDKLALAQKEENQLPIFREFYQRMNAEELVWLIRMILRQMKIGASEKTFLNLWHPDGEALFNVSSSLRRVCWELTDPNVTLEADETGVELMSCFQPQLAQFMSNSFEKMVEKMCAQNPHDKGNNSEFWIEEKLDGERIQMHMEENDDIPGGRRFIWWSRKGKDYTYLYGNGFEDDNSALTRHMKNAFDPRVSSIILDGEMITWDPVTNKMVAFGTLKTAAISGGKDPFSATAARPVFKVFDCLYVNGKNITKYTLKDRRNVLESSVQNVEGRIEKHNFTPAKSSSEIDPLLRKIVAEGSEGLVLKNPLSMYRLNSRNDDWMKVKPEYMTGFGESLDCIIIGGYYGSGYRGGNLASFLCGLRVDDKQIRAGANPMKCFSFFKVGGGFNADDYAAIRHQTDGKWIKWDAKSPPTEFIELAGTHQEKERPDVWIKPNDSIVIEVKAASVSISDSFRTNFTLRFPRFKRLRPDKDWKSALSIEGFMELKAKVEEGKDDEFRVDKKKKPSKRLKREKIIAGTEEDGKVLYEGPNTGVFEGMDFCILSDMILPVKKSKAEIETIIKNNGGRIYQSPSAKEDIIVVADKRVVKVASLIKSGKTNIVKPQWVLHAVAQMETDATLGRSRFVIPYETGHMLFTREEDKESIAANSDQYGDPYCRDVGPEELRGIMDGMGRVEGSTQFDAAKFMTLLAEKDKGFGNLKGWTFRGCRGILVTDGEEADLNIDIRIAMNHFEFACGAVLRGEDVETHVQKEDVTHIIFAEVSPEKIRETKRELGGSTSHLVSWKWIRDSWDAGTRLDENGYLMEL
;
A
#
# COMPACT_ATOMS: atom_id res chain seq x y z
N MET A 1 39.24 51.89 -6.48
CA MET A 1 39.05 50.75 -5.54
C MET A 1 37.58 50.68 -5.10
N ALA A 2 36.73 50.12 -5.92
CA ALA A 2 35.35 49.82 -5.59
C ALA A 2 34.75 48.98 -6.72
N SER A 3 35.06 47.63 -6.76
CA SER A 3 34.38 46.71 -7.65
C SER A 3 34.73 45.22 -7.38
N SER A 4 34.74 44.79 -6.12
CA SER A 4 35.01 43.38 -5.85
C SER A 4 34.20 42.78 -4.67
N GLN A 5 33.01 43.36 -4.34
CA GLN A 5 32.20 42.85 -3.23
C GLN A 5 30.79 42.31 -3.60
N GLN A 6 30.51 41.94 -4.84
CA GLN A 6 29.17 41.50 -5.24
C GLN A 6 29.10 40.06 -5.79
N ASN A 7 29.96 39.13 -5.38
CA ASN A 7 29.84 37.76 -5.91
C ASN A 7 30.02 36.64 -4.87
N LYS A 8 29.76 36.88 -3.60
CA LYS A 8 29.99 35.89 -2.53
C LYS A 8 28.79 34.97 -2.18
N ASN A 9 27.62 35.07 -2.83
CA ASN A 9 26.43 34.25 -2.48
C ASN A 9 25.72 33.61 -3.68
N LYS A 10 26.40 33.29 -4.76
CA LYS A 10 25.78 32.43 -5.76
C LYS A 10 25.83 30.96 -5.29
N LYS A 11 24.66 30.38 -4.99
CA LYS A 11 24.52 28.93 -4.88
C LYS A 11 25.20 28.26 -6.10
N PRO A 12 26.00 27.18 -5.90
CA PRO A 12 26.61 26.48 -7.04
C PRO A 12 25.52 26.05 -8.03
N SER A 13 25.81 26.22 -9.32
CA SER A 13 24.83 25.86 -10.35
C SER A 13 24.52 24.38 -10.30
N PRO A 14 23.29 23.94 -10.65
CA PRO A 14 22.96 22.53 -10.76
C PRO A 14 23.92 21.73 -11.65
N GLU A 15 24.54 22.42 -12.61
CA GLU A 15 25.54 21.85 -13.54
C GLU A 15 26.87 21.59 -12.85
N ALA A 16 27.38 22.52 -12.04
CA ALA A 16 28.61 22.32 -11.28
C ALA A 16 28.47 21.17 -10.26
N ILE A 17 27.27 21.03 -9.65
CA ILE A 17 26.94 19.93 -8.74
C ILE A 17 26.90 18.60 -9.51
N ALA A 18 26.37 18.61 -10.73
CA ALA A 18 26.29 17.41 -11.56
C ALA A 18 27.67 17.00 -12.10
N ASP A 19 28.57 17.93 -12.33
CA ASP A 19 29.95 17.64 -12.77
C ASP A 19 30.77 17.03 -11.63
N ASP A 20 30.67 17.57 -10.42
CA ASP A 20 31.28 17.00 -9.23
C ASP A 20 30.73 15.58 -8.93
N GLU A 21 29.41 15.36 -9.10
CA GLU A 21 28.81 14.04 -8.90
C GLU A 21 29.29 12.99 -9.91
N ARG A 22 29.77 13.39 -11.08
CA ARG A 22 30.26 12.48 -12.12
C ARG A 22 31.71 12.10 -11.96
N GLN A 23 32.53 13.00 -11.47
CA GLN A 23 33.94 12.71 -11.24
C GLN A 23 34.13 11.50 -10.30
N TYR A 24 33.14 11.26 -9.42
CA TYR A 24 33.10 10.16 -8.45
C TYR A 24 32.00 9.12 -8.74
N ALA A 25 31.16 9.31 -9.76
CA ALA A 25 30.28 8.24 -10.22
C ALA A 25 31.16 7.14 -10.87
N TYR A 26 30.90 5.89 -10.54
CA TYR A 26 31.52 4.77 -11.23
C TYR A 26 31.31 4.98 -12.74
N SER A 27 32.37 5.43 -13.41
CA SER A 27 32.36 5.66 -14.85
C SER A 27 31.98 4.36 -15.54
N THR A 28 31.31 4.47 -16.66
CA THR A 28 31.12 3.38 -17.61
C THR A 28 32.49 2.79 -17.94
N ILE A 29 32.85 1.70 -17.24
CA ILE A 29 34.07 0.95 -17.50
C ILE A 29 33.95 0.39 -18.91
N SER A 30 34.94 0.61 -19.77
CA SER A 30 34.93 0.04 -21.10
C SER A 30 34.88 -1.49 -21.04
N LYS A 31 34.40 -2.14 -22.08
CA LYS A 31 34.29 -3.61 -22.08
C LYS A 31 35.67 -4.28 -21.91
N GLU A 32 36.73 -3.63 -22.40
CA GLU A 32 38.11 -4.06 -22.26
C GLU A 32 38.59 -3.90 -20.82
N GLU A 33 38.40 -2.75 -20.23
CA GLU A 33 38.74 -2.48 -18.83
C GLU A 33 37.95 -3.36 -17.85
N LEU A 34 36.72 -3.73 -18.24
CA LEU A 34 35.87 -4.65 -17.47
C LEU A 34 36.40 -6.10 -17.53
N ASN A 35 36.95 -6.52 -18.67
CA ASN A 35 37.56 -7.82 -18.83
C ASN A 35 38.87 -7.91 -18.07
N ASP A 36 39.64 -6.82 -18.03
CA ASP A 36 40.92 -6.77 -17.30
C ASP A 36 40.70 -6.81 -15.78
N LYS A 37 39.69 -6.08 -15.30
CA LYS A 37 39.35 -6.06 -13.87
C LYS A 37 38.62 -7.32 -13.37
N HIS A 38 37.90 -8.01 -14.25
CA HIS A 38 37.08 -9.17 -13.92
C HIS A 38 37.26 -10.26 -15.01
N PRO A 39 38.45 -10.90 -15.11
CA PRO A 39 38.74 -11.89 -16.14
C PRO A 39 37.83 -13.12 -16.04
N ASP A 40 37.46 -13.53 -14.84
CA ASP A 40 36.66 -14.72 -14.52
C ASP A 40 35.14 -14.48 -14.51
N ARG A 41 34.67 -13.29 -14.94
CA ARG A 41 33.25 -13.02 -15.00
C ARG A 41 32.49 -13.98 -15.90
N PRO A 42 31.25 -14.35 -15.56
CA PRO A 42 30.40 -15.18 -16.41
C PRO A 42 30.21 -14.52 -17.78
N ARG A 43 30.16 -15.31 -18.82
CA ARG A 43 29.96 -14.84 -20.19
C ARG A 43 28.70 -15.44 -20.76
N ASN A 44 27.97 -14.65 -21.50
CA ASN A 44 26.83 -15.12 -22.27
C ASN A 44 27.33 -15.78 -23.57
N HIS A 45 26.73 -16.93 -23.92
CA HIS A 45 27.02 -17.65 -25.14
C HIS A 45 26.14 -17.19 -26.31
N GLY A 46 24.97 -16.57 -26.01
CA GLY A 46 24.05 -16.03 -26.99
C GLY A 46 23.91 -14.52 -26.91
N GLU A 47 23.23 -13.94 -27.88
CA GLU A 47 22.79 -12.55 -27.82
C GLU A 47 21.74 -12.41 -26.73
N THR A 48 21.70 -11.20 -26.10
CA THR A 48 20.67 -10.95 -25.08
C THR A 48 19.29 -10.93 -25.71
N LEU A 49 18.26 -11.36 -24.96
CA LEU A 49 16.89 -11.41 -25.44
C LEU A 49 16.43 -10.06 -26.01
N PRO A 50 15.49 -10.04 -26.97
CA PRO A 50 14.85 -8.82 -27.43
C PRO A 50 14.24 -8.04 -26.26
N PHE A 51 14.30 -6.71 -26.31
CA PHE A 51 13.85 -5.86 -25.21
C PHE A 51 12.37 -6.06 -24.87
N HIS A 52 11.52 -6.27 -25.88
CA HIS A 52 10.09 -6.50 -25.67
C HIS A 52 9.77 -7.75 -24.84
N GLU A 53 10.64 -8.75 -24.85
CA GLU A 53 10.47 -9.95 -24.03
C GLU A 53 10.52 -9.64 -22.53
N LEU A 54 11.21 -8.59 -22.13
CA LEU A 54 11.32 -8.19 -20.74
C LEU A 54 9.96 -7.79 -20.15
N PHE A 55 9.08 -7.18 -20.92
CA PHE A 55 7.76 -6.83 -20.46
C PHE A 55 6.69 -7.86 -20.85
N GLN A 56 6.71 -8.42 -22.04
CA GLN A 56 5.70 -9.40 -22.46
C GLN A 56 5.78 -10.69 -21.66
N SER A 57 6.98 -11.21 -21.38
CA SER A 57 7.15 -12.46 -20.64
C SER A 57 7.36 -12.28 -19.13
N LEU A 58 7.69 -11.07 -18.63
CA LEU A 58 7.96 -10.83 -17.22
C LEU A 58 7.06 -9.74 -16.60
N PHE A 59 7.11 -8.48 -17.07
CA PHE A 59 6.46 -7.37 -16.36
C PHE A 59 4.95 -7.40 -16.45
N ASP A 60 4.38 -7.60 -17.64
CA ASP A 60 2.93 -7.61 -17.84
C ASP A 60 2.25 -8.79 -17.14
N PRO A 61 2.79 -10.02 -17.16
CA PRO A 61 2.28 -11.12 -16.35
C PRO A 61 2.36 -10.86 -14.85
N LEU A 62 3.43 -10.19 -14.36
CA LEU A 62 3.56 -9.81 -12.95
C LEU A 62 2.53 -8.75 -12.56
N GLU A 63 2.30 -7.74 -13.41
CA GLU A 63 1.32 -6.70 -13.17
C GLU A 63 -0.12 -7.26 -13.21
N ALA A 64 -0.43 -8.12 -14.16
CA ALA A 64 -1.71 -8.82 -14.24
C ALA A 64 -1.97 -9.66 -12.99
N ASN A 65 -0.96 -10.35 -12.46
CA ASN A 65 -1.08 -11.12 -11.24
C ASN A 65 -1.30 -10.24 -9.99
N LYS A 66 -0.73 -9.03 -9.95
CA LYS A 66 -0.92 -8.06 -8.87
C LYS A 66 -2.37 -7.59 -8.76
N ASN A 67 -3.04 -7.42 -9.90
CA ASN A 67 -4.40 -6.89 -9.98
C ASN A 67 -5.46 -7.96 -9.68
N LYS A 68 -5.10 -9.23 -9.61
CA LYS A 68 -6.00 -10.29 -9.16
C LYS A 68 -6.30 -10.10 -7.67
N LYS A 69 -7.57 -9.80 -7.36
CA LYS A 69 -8.02 -9.78 -5.97
C LYS A 69 -7.77 -11.18 -5.37
N PRO A 70 -7.23 -11.29 -4.15
CA PRO A 70 -7.16 -12.58 -3.49
C PRO A 70 -8.59 -13.12 -3.38
N GLY A 71 -8.84 -14.27 -3.97
CA GLY A 71 -10.10 -14.97 -3.81
C GLY A 71 -10.43 -15.20 -2.32
N PRO A 72 -11.71 -15.37 -1.95
CA PRO A 72 -12.11 -15.60 -0.59
C PRO A 72 -11.31 -16.73 0.04
N ALA A 73 -11.02 -16.63 1.32
CA ALA A 73 -10.16 -17.59 2.05
C ALA A 73 -10.67 -19.04 1.98
N ALA A 74 -11.96 -19.23 1.72
CA ALA A 74 -12.59 -20.54 1.49
C ALA A 74 -12.12 -21.24 0.20
N ALA A 75 -11.71 -20.51 -0.83
CA ALA A 75 -11.17 -21.07 -2.08
C ALA A 75 -9.78 -21.71 -1.92
N ARG A 76 -9.19 -21.69 -0.72
CA ARG A 76 -7.91 -22.33 -0.40
C ARG A 76 -8.05 -23.76 0.10
N LYS A 77 -9.18 -24.43 -0.13
CA LYS A 77 -9.31 -25.85 0.20
C LYS A 77 -8.30 -26.66 -0.63
N LYS A 78 -7.43 -27.36 0.08
CA LYS A 78 -6.51 -28.36 -0.46
C LYS A 78 -7.28 -29.29 -1.40
N LEU A 79 -7.09 -29.19 -2.69
CA LEU A 79 -7.33 -30.31 -3.56
C LEU A 79 -6.16 -31.28 -3.40
N GLY A 80 -6.47 -32.55 -3.43
CA GLY A 80 -5.51 -33.65 -3.34
C GLY A 80 -4.45 -33.58 -4.45
N PRO A 81 -3.53 -34.56 -4.53
CA PRO A 81 -2.22 -34.44 -5.21
C PRO A 81 -2.26 -34.31 -6.75
N HIS A 82 -3.39 -34.09 -7.38
CA HIS A 82 -3.52 -34.08 -8.84
C HIS A 82 -4.44 -32.97 -9.36
N GLY A 83 -4.03 -31.67 -9.19
CA GLY A 83 -4.71 -30.57 -9.87
C GLY A 83 -3.78 -29.36 -10.10
N PRO A 84 -3.47 -28.98 -11.37
CA PRO A 84 -2.48 -27.96 -11.67
C PRO A 84 -2.92 -26.50 -11.45
N ASN A 85 -4.12 -26.20 -10.95
CA ASN A 85 -4.72 -24.86 -11.09
C ASN A 85 -4.94 -24.03 -9.83
N ASN A 86 -4.32 -24.33 -8.67
CA ASN A 86 -4.54 -23.56 -7.42
C ASN A 86 -3.27 -22.96 -6.80
N LEU A 87 -2.40 -22.37 -7.63
CA LEU A 87 -1.23 -21.66 -7.15
C LEU A 87 -1.64 -20.33 -6.50
N SER A 88 -1.07 -20.03 -5.34
CA SER A 88 -1.23 -18.72 -4.71
C SER A 88 -0.65 -17.60 -5.60
N PRO A 89 -1.13 -16.35 -5.48
CA PRO A 89 -0.55 -15.22 -6.22
C PRO A 89 0.96 -15.06 -6.02
N ASN A 90 1.50 -15.49 -4.87
CA ASN A 90 2.93 -15.49 -4.61
C ASN A 90 3.66 -16.58 -5.40
N GLU A 91 3.11 -17.77 -5.49
CA GLU A 91 3.67 -18.88 -6.30
C GLU A 91 3.63 -18.56 -7.79
N ILE A 92 2.51 -18.00 -8.26
CA ILE A 92 2.40 -17.54 -9.66
C ILE A 92 3.50 -16.51 -9.96
N ARG A 93 3.69 -15.53 -9.05
CA ARG A 93 4.77 -14.53 -9.18
C ARG A 93 6.15 -15.17 -9.26
N LYS A 94 6.45 -16.12 -8.37
CA LYS A 94 7.72 -16.85 -8.38
C LYS A 94 7.91 -17.61 -9.70
N ASN A 95 6.88 -18.31 -10.15
CA ASN A 95 6.94 -19.10 -11.39
C ASN A 95 7.18 -18.25 -12.64
N ILE A 96 6.56 -17.05 -12.71
CA ILE A 96 6.81 -16.09 -13.80
C ILE A 96 8.29 -15.69 -13.83
N ILE A 97 8.85 -15.30 -12.68
CA ILE A 97 10.24 -14.86 -12.57
C ILE A 97 11.21 -16.02 -12.88
N VAL A 98 10.99 -17.19 -12.27
CA VAL A 98 11.83 -18.37 -12.48
C VAL A 98 11.83 -18.78 -13.95
N ARG A 99 10.66 -18.76 -14.62
CA ARG A 99 10.57 -19.09 -16.06
C ARG A 99 11.42 -18.14 -16.91
N PHE A 100 11.36 -16.84 -16.61
CA PHE A 100 12.17 -15.85 -17.31
C PHE A 100 13.68 -16.06 -17.08
N MET A 101 14.09 -16.31 -15.84
CA MET A 101 15.49 -16.57 -15.48
C MET A 101 16.00 -17.87 -16.11
N SER A 102 15.19 -18.94 -16.09
CA SER A 102 15.57 -20.22 -16.72
C SER A 102 15.72 -20.08 -18.23
N ARG A 103 14.81 -19.33 -18.87
CA ARG A 103 14.91 -19.02 -20.30
C ARG A 103 16.18 -18.22 -20.60
N TRP A 104 16.50 -17.23 -19.77
CA TRP A 104 17.75 -16.45 -19.90
C TRP A 104 18.98 -17.36 -19.86
N ARG A 105 19.07 -18.25 -18.86
CA ARG A 105 20.20 -19.17 -18.72
C ARG A 105 20.34 -20.13 -19.92
N SER A 106 19.21 -20.57 -20.50
CA SER A 106 19.22 -21.50 -21.65
C SER A 106 19.52 -20.82 -22.98
N GLU A 107 19.01 -19.61 -23.23
CA GLU A 107 19.11 -18.94 -24.53
C GLU A 107 20.26 -17.93 -24.60
N VAL A 108 20.58 -17.26 -23.48
CA VAL A 108 21.57 -16.19 -23.43
C VAL A 108 22.84 -16.62 -22.72
N GLY A 109 22.74 -17.10 -21.48
CA GLY A 109 23.88 -17.55 -20.68
C GLY A 109 23.76 -17.16 -19.20
N ASP A 110 24.91 -17.22 -18.53
CA ASP A 110 25.02 -17.13 -17.07
C ASP A 110 25.14 -15.68 -16.56
N ASP A 111 25.47 -14.72 -17.42
CA ASP A 111 25.47 -13.31 -17.03
C ASP A 111 24.07 -12.72 -17.13
N PHE A 112 23.34 -12.68 -16.01
CA PHE A 112 22.00 -12.09 -15.90
C PHE A 112 22.04 -10.58 -15.64
N TYR A 113 23.19 -9.99 -15.37
CA TYR A 113 23.33 -8.59 -15.04
C TYR A 113 22.68 -7.62 -16.04
N PRO A 114 22.81 -7.83 -17.39
CA PRO A 114 22.14 -6.95 -18.37
C PRO A 114 20.63 -6.88 -18.22
N ALA A 115 19.98 -7.98 -17.85
CA ALA A 115 18.54 -8.00 -17.57
C ALA A 115 18.21 -7.41 -16.19
N LEU A 116 18.94 -7.80 -15.15
CA LEU A 116 18.66 -7.42 -13.78
C LEU A 116 18.76 -5.90 -13.57
N ARG A 117 19.70 -5.22 -14.21
CA ARG A 117 19.83 -3.75 -14.12
C ARG A 117 18.68 -2.99 -14.78
N LEU A 118 17.96 -3.59 -15.73
CA LEU A 118 16.72 -3.03 -16.30
C LEU A 118 15.47 -3.39 -15.47
N ILE A 119 15.48 -4.55 -14.81
CA ILE A 119 14.39 -4.99 -13.94
C ILE A 119 14.36 -4.16 -12.64
N ILE A 120 15.52 -3.85 -12.06
CA ILE A 120 15.66 -3.13 -10.79
C ILE A 120 16.58 -1.89 -10.98
N PRO A 121 16.20 -0.94 -11.84
CA PRO A 121 17.07 0.19 -12.21
C PRO A 121 17.36 1.14 -11.04
N GLU A 122 16.55 1.14 -9.99
CA GLU A 122 16.81 1.91 -8.78
C GLU A 122 17.98 1.39 -7.94
N LYS A 123 18.40 0.16 -8.19
CA LYS A 123 19.53 -0.50 -7.51
C LYS A 123 20.79 -0.62 -8.39
N ASP A 124 20.68 -0.26 -9.67
CA ASP A 124 21.84 -0.19 -10.56
C ASP A 124 22.70 1.03 -10.18
N ARG A 125 23.84 0.76 -9.55
CA ARG A 125 24.80 1.76 -9.12
C ARG A 125 25.91 2.02 -10.15
N ASP A 126 26.11 1.06 -11.04
CA ASP A 126 27.15 1.14 -12.06
C ASP A 126 26.78 2.11 -13.19
N ARG A 127 25.53 2.53 -13.25
CA ARG A 127 25.05 3.54 -14.18
C ARG A 127 24.78 4.87 -13.48
N ALA A 128 25.42 5.93 -13.96
CA ALA A 128 25.20 7.28 -13.48
C ALA A 128 23.74 7.73 -13.66
N MET A 129 23.32 8.72 -12.89
CA MET A 129 22.00 9.32 -13.01
C MET A 129 21.85 10.06 -14.33
N TYR A 130 20.78 9.83 -15.06
CA TYR A 130 20.49 10.51 -16.34
C TYR A 130 20.22 12.02 -16.21
N GLY A 131 20.04 12.57 -15.01
CA GLY A 131 19.58 13.94 -14.81
C GLY A 131 18.15 14.21 -15.29
N LEU A 132 17.45 13.19 -15.77
CA LEU A 132 16.11 13.27 -16.34
C LEU A 132 15.04 13.04 -15.28
N LYS A 133 14.11 13.99 -15.19
CA LYS A 133 12.86 13.89 -14.45
C LYS A 133 11.69 13.96 -15.44
N GLU A 134 10.47 13.70 -14.97
CA GLU A 134 9.27 13.67 -15.81
C GLU A 134 9.14 14.91 -16.69
N ALA A 135 9.36 16.11 -16.13
CA ALA A 135 9.29 17.37 -16.90
C ALA A 135 10.37 17.48 -17.99
N SER A 136 11.58 16.90 -17.77
CA SER A 136 12.65 16.89 -18.76
C SER A 136 12.36 15.89 -19.88
N VAL A 137 11.92 14.67 -19.51
CA VAL A 137 11.50 13.66 -20.50
C VAL A 137 10.30 14.18 -21.31
N GLY A 138 9.34 14.85 -20.67
CA GLY A 138 8.21 15.46 -21.37
C GLY A 138 8.64 16.50 -22.40
N ARG A 139 9.61 17.35 -22.07
CA ARG A 139 10.18 18.32 -23.03
C ARG A 139 10.92 17.65 -24.19
N LEU A 140 11.68 16.58 -23.89
CA LEU A 140 12.37 15.79 -24.93
C LEU A 140 11.36 15.17 -25.91
N ILE A 141 10.28 14.58 -25.42
CA ILE A 141 9.22 14.01 -26.27
C ILE A 141 8.52 15.09 -27.09
N ILE A 142 8.21 16.24 -26.51
CA ILE A 142 7.62 17.38 -27.22
C ILE A 142 8.50 17.82 -28.38
N LYS A 143 9.82 17.96 -28.15
CA LYS A 143 10.80 18.30 -29.19
C LYS A 143 10.95 17.18 -30.22
N LEU A 144 11.03 15.93 -29.77
CA LEU A 144 11.16 14.76 -30.64
C LEU A 144 10.00 14.65 -31.63
N LEU A 145 8.78 14.89 -31.15
CA LEU A 145 7.55 14.80 -31.94
C LEU A 145 7.16 16.14 -32.59
N ASN A 146 7.95 17.20 -32.43
CA ASN A 146 7.69 18.55 -32.90
C ASN A 146 6.30 19.08 -32.52
N LEU A 147 5.90 18.87 -31.24
CA LEU A 147 4.60 19.28 -30.74
C LEU A 147 4.62 20.73 -30.25
N SER A 148 3.47 21.43 -30.40
CA SER A 148 3.28 22.67 -29.66
C SER A 148 3.05 22.36 -28.17
N LYS A 149 3.65 23.18 -27.30
CA LYS A 149 3.44 23.07 -25.84
C LYS A 149 1.98 23.35 -25.44
N ASP A 150 1.26 24.10 -26.26
CA ASP A 150 -0.13 24.48 -26.02
C ASP A 150 -1.14 23.48 -26.60
N SER A 151 -0.68 22.56 -27.45
CA SER A 151 -1.52 21.45 -27.92
C SER A 151 -1.96 20.57 -26.75
N ASP A 152 -3.07 19.86 -26.88
CA ASP A 152 -3.55 18.97 -25.83
C ASP A 152 -2.51 17.93 -25.42
N ASP A 153 -1.83 17.31 -26.38
CA ASP A 153 -0.78 16.33 -26.14
C ASP A 153 0.44 16.97 -25.43
N GLY A 154 0.90 18.15 -25.88
CA GLY A 154 2.01 18.87 -25.25
C GLY A 154 1.66 19.33 -23.84
N TYR A 155 0.46 19.86 -23.64
CA TYR A 155 -0.03 20.23 -22.31
C TYR A 155 -0.11 19.02 -21.36
N ASN A 156 -0.65 17.89 -21.84
CA ASN A 156 -0.81 16.69 -21.05
C ASN A 156 0.52 16.06 -20.63
N LEU A 157 1.58 16.18 -21.44
CA LEU A 157 2.94 15.75 -21.09
C LEU A 157 3.57 16.64 -20.02
N ILE A 158 3.43 17.96 -20.13
CA ILE A 158 3.98 18.90 -19.15
C ILE A 158 3.22 18.83 -17.82
N ASN A 159 1.89 18.81 -17.91
CA ASN A 159 0.98 18.83 -16.76
C ASN A 159 0.41 17.44 -16.44
N TRP A 160 1.22 16.44 -16.50
CA TRP A 160 0.82 15.02 -16.40
C TRP A 160 0.06 14.64 -15.13
N LYS A 161 0.19 15.40 -14.05
CA LYS A 161 -0.57 15.21 -12.79
C LYS A 161 -2.00 15.73 -12.88
N LEU A 162 -2.22 16.76 -13.71
CA LEU A 162 -3.51 17.39 -13.85
C LEU A 162 -4.48 16.52 -14.67
N PRO A 163 -5.80 16.73 -14.55
CA PRO A 163 -6.76 16.16 -15.48
C PRO A 163 -6.37 16.46 -16.93
N ALA A 164 -6.60 15.50 -17.83
CA ALA A 164 -6.25 15.67 -19.24
C ALA A 164 -7.05 16.80 -19.88
N ARG A 165 -6.44 17.49 -20.83
CA ARG A 165 -7.20 18.22 -21.87
C ARG A 165 -7.63 17.23 -22.93
N GLY A 166 -8.87 17.34 -23.41
CA GLY A 166 -9.46 16.41 -24.37
C GLY A 166 -10.18 15.22 -23.69
N PRO A 167 -10.20 14.03 -24.31
CA PRO A 167 -10.92 12.88 -23.78
C PRO A 167 -10.46 12.48 -22.37
N PRO A 168 -11.37 11.97 -21.52
CA PRO A 168 -11.02 11.47 -20.20
C PRO A 168 -9.90 10.43 -20.28
N SER A 169 -8.90 10.56 -19.42
CA SER A 169 -7.74 9.69 -19.40
C SER A 169 -7.62 9.00 -18.04
N ALA A 170 -7.47 7.69 -18.06
CA ALA A 170 -7.18 6.89 -16.88
C ALA A 170 -5.74 7.09 -16.35
N ASN A 171 -4.85 7.69 -17.17
CA ASN A 171 -3.42 7.84 -16.87
C ASN A 171 -3.06 9.17 -16.19
N SER A 172 -4.03 9.92 -15.69
CA SER A 172 -3.75 11.13 -14.90
C SER A 172 -2.89 10.77 -13.68
N GLY A 173 -1.76 11.47 -13.53
CA GLY A 173 -0.80 11.19 -12.45
C GLY A 173 0.14 10.00 -12.68
N ASP A 174 0.07 9.32 -13.84
CA ASP A 174 1.06 8.35 -14.33
C ASP A 174 1.76 8.92 -15.57
N PHE A 175 2.94 9.50 -15.39
CA PHE A 175 3.65 10.16 -16.49
C PHE A 175 3.97 9.19 -17.65
N PRO A 176 4.51 7.97 -17.41
CA PRO A 176 4.70 7.01 -18.51
C PRO A 176 3.41 6.64 -19.24
N GLY A 177 2.30 6.50 -18.53
CA GLY A 177 0.98 6.27 -19.15
C GLY A 177 0.54 7.44 -20.03
N ARG A 178 0.81 8.70 -19.62
CA ARG A 178 0.61 9.88 -20.47
C ARG A 178 1.48 9.86 -21.71
N CYS A 179 2.75 9.44 -21.57
CA CYS A 179 3.62 9.27 -22.74
C CYS A 179 3.04 8.25 -23.73
N TYR A 180 2.47 7.13 -23.23
CA TYR A 180 1.82 6.13 -24.07
C TYR A 180 0.66 6.72 -24.87
N GLU A 181 -0.23 7.48 -24.23
CA GLU A 181 -1.38 8.12 -24.90
C GLU A 181 -0.95 9.06 -26.03
N VAL A 182 0.20 9.72 -25.89
CA VAL A 182 0.73 10.61 -26.91
C VAL A 182 1.46 9.83 -28.02
N LEU A 183 2.29 8.86 -27.64
CA LEU A 183 3.12 8.08 -28.56
C LEU A 183 2.28 7.14 -29.43
N SER A 184 1.28 6.48 -28.87
CA SER A 184 0.40 5.54 -29.58
C SER A 184 -0.41 6.16 -30.71
N LYS A 185 -0.61 7.48 -30.70
CA LYS A 185 -1.26 8.25 -31.77
C LYS A 185 -0.34 8.63 -32.93
N ARG A 186 0.95 8.33 -32.81
CA ARG A 186 2.00 8.76 -33.76
C ARG A 186 2.44 7.62 -34.65
N PRO A 187 3.02 7.90 -35.82
CA PRO A 187 3.56 6.88 -36.71
C PRO A 187 4.84 6.26 -36.13
N MET A 188 4.68 5.42 -35.12
CA MET A 188 5.73 4.55 -34.59
C MET A 188 5.63 3.16 -35.20
N ARG A 189 6.65 2.33 -35.01
CA ARG A 189 6.57 0.91 -35.37
C ARG A 189 5.33 0.29 -34.73
N GLN A 190 4.49 -0.36 -35.52
CA GLN A 190 3.33 -1.12 -35.01
C GLN A 190 3.74 -2.51 -34.49
N LYS A 191 4.78 -3.07 -35.09
CA LYS A 191 5.40 -4.31 -34.62
C LYS A 191 6.38 -4.01 -33.50
N VAL A 192 6.71 -5.02 -32.71
CA VAL A 192 7.76 -4.96 -31.70
C VAL A 192 9.09 -4.47 -32.31
N GLY A 193 9.85 -3.75 -31.51
CA GLY A 193 11.16 -3.26 -31.89
C GLY A 193 12.19 -4.33 -32.16
N ASP A 194 13.34 -3.91 -32.64
CA ASP A 194 14.45 -4.80 -32.98
C ASP A 194 15.64 -4.72 -32.01
N MET A 195 15.51 -3.91 -30.95
CA MET A 195 16.59 -3.76 -29.97
C MET A 195 16.65 -4.94 -29.00
N THR A 196 17.85 -5.40 -28.73
CA THR A 196 18.12 -6.36 -27.65
C THR A 196 18.30 -5.66 -26.30
N ILE A 197 18.19 -6.41 -25.20
CA ILE A 197 18.45 -5.91 -23.84
C ILE A 197 19.88 -5.34 -23.73
N GLY A 198 20.86 -5.94 -24.43
CA GLY A 198 22.23 -5.44 -24.49
C GLY A 198 22.34 -4.08 -25.14
N GLU A 199 21.79 -3.92 -26.34
CA GLU A 199 21.79 -2.63 -27.07
C GLU A 199 21.06 -1.52 -26.27
N VAL A 200 19.93 -1.85 -25.63
CA VAL A 200 19.23 -0.89 -24.76
C VAL A 200 20.11 -0.45 -23.60
N ASN A 201 20.87 -1.38 -22.99
CA ASN A 201 21.81 -1.00 -21.93
C ASN A 201 22.92 -0.07 -22.45
N GLU A 202 23.51 -0.36 -23.60
CA GLU A 202 24.54 0.50 -24.21
C GLU A 202 24.02 1.91 -24.51
N MET A 203 22.79 1.99 -25.02
CA MET A 203 22.15 3.28 -25.29
C MET A 203 21.82 4.05 -24.00
N LEU A 204 21.40 3.35 -22.95
CA LEU A 204 21.17 3.95 -21.64
C LEU A 204 22.47 4.40 -20.98
N ASP A 205 23.60 3.70 -21.20
CA ASP A 205 24.91 4.10 -20.72
C ASP A 205 25.37 5.37 -21.46
N LYS A 206 25.17 5.48 -22.80
CA LYS A 206 25.37 6.71 -23.56
C LYS A 206 24.50 7.86 -23.04
N LEU A 207 23.22 7.57 -22.73
CA LEU A 207 22.29 8.55 -22.18
C LEU A 207 22.73 9.05 -20.80
N ALA A 208 23.30 8.20 -19.96
CA ALA A 208 23.82 8.58 -18.65
C ALA A 208 25.00 9.53 -18.73
N LEU A 209 25.81 9.44 -19.80
CA LEU A 209 26.90 10.36 -20.10
C LEU A 209 26.41 11.65 -20.74
N ALA A 210 25.27 11.65 -21.41
CA ALA A 210 24.70 12.80 -22.10
C ALA A 210 24.01 13.75 -21.12
N GLN A 211 24.61 14.90 -20.89
CA GLN A 211 24.15 15.85 -19.85
C GLN A 211 23.18 16.88 -20.38
N LYS A 212 23.45 17.34 -21.59
CA LYS A 212 22.66 18.40 -22.21
C LYS A 212 21.55 17.80 -23.06
N GLU A 213 20.41 18.47 -23.08
CA GLU A 213 19.25 18.09 -23.88
C GLU A 213 19.60 17.84 -25.36
N GLU A 214 20.54 18.62 -25.89
CA GLU A 214 21.04 18.51 -27.28
C GLU A 214 21.68 17.13 -27.54
N ASN A 215 22.40 16.58 -26.55
CA ASN A 215 23.03 15.26 -26.63
C ASN A 215 22.06 14.12 -26.30
N GLN A 216 21.04 14.39 -25.52
CA GLN A 216 20.01 13.40 -25.15
C GLN A 216 18.98 13.18 -26.27
N LEU A 217 18.64 14.22 -27.01
CA LEU A 217 17.62 14.18 -28.07
C LEU A 217 17.94 13.19 -29.20
N PRO A 218 19.19 13.10 -29.74
CA PRO A 218 19.53 12.06 -30.71
C PRO A 218 19.34 10.64 -30.22
N ILE A 219 19.68 10.37 -28.94
CA ILE A 219 19.50 9.06 -28.32
C ILE A 219 18.01 8.72 -28.20
N PHE A 220 17.18 9.66 -27.77
CA PHE A 220 15.73 9.48 -27.74
C PHE A 220 15.13 9.28 -29.14
N ARG A 221 15.72 9.92 -30.17
CA ARG A 221 15.30 9.72 -31.56
C ARG A 221 15.58 8.29 -32.04
N GLU A 222 16.72 7.73 -31.68
CA GLU A 222 17.06 6.36 -32.01
C GLU A 222 16.11 5.36 -31.33
N PHE A 223 15.82 5.53 -30.04
CA PHE A 223 14.79 4.75 -29.36
C PHE A 223 13.42 4.86 -30.04
N TYR A 224 13.00 6.06 -30.42
CA TYR A 224 11.73 6.28 -31.08
C TYR A 224 11.64 5.60 -32.45
N GLN A 225 12.74 5.53 -33.19
CA GLN A 225 12.79 4.87 -34.51
C GLN A 225 12.81 3.34 -34.41
N ARG A 226 13.45 2.80 -33.38
CA ARG A 226 13.69 1.35 -33.25
C ARG A 226 12.67 0.65 -32.34
N MET A 227 11.92 1.35 -31.52
CA MET A 227 10.95 0.84 -30.57
C MET A 227 9.52 1.16 -30.99
N ASN A 228 8.56 0.35 -30.52
CA ASN A 228 7.15 0.73 -30.54
C ASN A 228 6.79 1.59 -29.31
N ALA A 229 5.53 2.06 -29.23
CA ALA A 229 5.10 2.93 -28.15
C ALA A 229 5.16 2.25 -26.75
N GLU A 230 4.92 0.96 -26.68
CA GLU A 230 4.90 0.17 -25.45
C GLU A 230 6.32 -0.03 -24.91
N GLU A 231 7.26 -0.38 -25.79
CA GLU A 231 8.68 -0.48 -25.45
C GLU A 231 9.24 0.84 -24.92
N LEU A 232 8.92 1.94 -25.61
CA LEU A 232 9.42 3.27 -25.22
C LEU A 232 8.84 3.71 -23.85
N VAL A 233 7.62 3.32 -23.54
CA VAL A 233 7.01 3.61 -22.24
C VAL A 233 7.66 2.80 -21.11
N TRP A 234 7.98 1.52 -21.33
CA TRP A 234 8.74 0.74 -20.37
C TRP A 234 10.16 1.30 -20.18
N LEU A 235 10.80 1.71 -21.25
CA LEU A 235 12.09 2.41 -21.18
C LEU A 235 12.01 3.69 -20.34
N ILE A 236 10.98 4.51 -20.53
CA ILE A 236 10.73 5.72 -19.74
C ILE A 236 10.54 5.37 -18.26
N ARG A 237 9.82 4.27 -17.93
CA ARG A 237 9.71 3.79 -16.54
C ARG A 237 11.07 3.43 -15.94
N MET A 238 11.96 2.81 -16.73
CA MET A 238 13.33 2.46 -16.31
C MET A 238 14.18 3.71 -16.09
N ILE A 239 14.16 4.67 -17.01
CA ILE A 239 14.88 5.95 -16.91
C ILE A 239 14.44 6.72 -15.66
N LEU A 240 13.13 6.76 -15.38
CA LEU A 240 12.55 7.45 -14.22
C LEU A 240 12.64 6.61 -12.92
N ARG A 241 13.12 5.37 -13.01
CA ARG A 241 13.18 4.40 -11.89
C ARG A 241 11.81 4.19 -11.22
N GLN A 242 10.75 4.11 -12.02
CA GLN A 242 9.35 3.95 -11.58
C GLN A 242 8.80 2.56 -11.93
N MET A 243 9.56 1.52 -11.59
CA MET A 243 9.18 0.13 -11.85
C MET A 243 8.17 -0.36 -10.82
N LYS A 244 6.90 -0.53 -11.22
CA LYS A 244 5.79 -1.00 -10.36
C LYS A 244 5.30 -2.38 -10.77
N ILE A 245 6.21 -3.30 -10.98
CA ILE A 245 5.97 -4.64 -11.54
C ILE A 245 5.39 -5.67 -10.55
N GLY A 246 5.03 -5.27 -9.34
CA GLY A 246 4.38 -6.17 -8.36
C GLY A 246 5.30 -7.22 -7.72
N ALA A 247 6.60 -7.12 -7.92
CA ALA A 247 7.62 -7.92 -7.26
C ALA A 247 8.68 -7.00 -6.63
N SER A 248 9.25 -7.41 -5.50
CA SER A 248 10.31 -6.66 -4.82
C SER A 248 11.69 -7.09 -5.31
N GLU A 249 12.69 -6.23 -5.14
CA GLU A 249 14.11 -6.56 -5.37
C GLU A 249 14.52 -7.87 -4.68
N LYS A 250 14.14 -8.03 -3.42
CA LYS A 250 14.36 -9.24 -2.64
C LYS A 250 13.85 -10.50 -3.34
N THR A 251 12.70 -10.42 -4.00
CA THR A 251 12.12 -11.56 -4.73
C THR A 251 12.99 -11.97 -5.91
N PHE A 252 13.48 -10.99 -6.69
CA PHE A 252 14.38 -11.28 -7.82
C PHE A 252 15.73 -11.83 -7.37
N LEU A 253 16.35 -11.21 -6.35
CA LEU A 253 17.64 -11.64 -5.84
C LEU A 253 17.59 -13.06 -5.27
N ASN A 254 16.57 -13.38 -4.47
CA ASN A 254 16.41 -14.71 -3.86
C ASN A 254 15.96 -15.81 -4.85
N LEU A 255 15.40 -15.44 -6.00
CA LEU A 255 15.07 -16.39 -7.06
C LEU A 255 16.24 -16.59 -8.02
N TRP A 256 17.13 -15.61 -8.16
CA TRP A 256 18.38 -15.79 -8.90
C TRP A 256 19.30 -16.75 -8.16
N HIS A 257 19.52 -16.49 -6.86
CA HIS A 257 20.34 -17.33 -5.99
C HIS A 257 19.85 -17.26 -4.53
N PRO A 258 19.86 -18.35 -3.74
CA PRO A 258 19.44 -18.34 -2.33
C PRO A 258 20.16 -17.26 -1.49
N ASP A 259 21.44 -17.02 -1.71
CA ASP A 259 22.25 -16.02 -1.04
C ASP A 259 22.28 -14.66 -1.74
N GLY A 260 21.53 -14.50 -2.83
CA GLY A 260 21.53 -13.28 -3.65
C GLY A 260 21.18 -12.01 -2.88
N GLU A 261 20.19 -12.08 -1.96
CA GLU A 261 19.87 -10.96 -1.07
C GLU A 261 21.00 -10.70 -0.07
N ALA A 262 21.63 -11.74 0.48
CA ALA A 262 22.69 -11.59 1.45
C ALA A 262 23.89 -10.87 0.82
N LEU A 263 24.36 -11.31 -0.34
CA LEU A 263 25.47 -10.66 -1.06
C LEU A 263 25.11 -9.24 -1.49
N PHE A 264 23.89 -8.98 -1.93
CA PHE A 264 23.46 -7.62 -2.24
C PHE A 264 23.44 -6.71 -1.00
N ASN A 265 23.06 -7.23 0.15
CA ASN A 265 23.06 -6.44 1.38
C ASN A 265 24.47 -6.03 1.82
N VAL A 266 25.46 -6.87 1.55
CA VAL A 266 26.87 -6.61 1.85
C VAL A 266 27.55 -5.69 0.83
N SER A 267 27.27 -5.89 -0.47
CA SER A 267 27.98 -5.21 -1.56
C SER A 267 27.20 -4.06 -2.19
N SER A 268 25.88 -4.02 -2.02
CA SER A 268 24.96 -3.14 -2.75
C SER A 268 25.19 -3.16 -4.28
N SER A 269 25.70 -4.23 -4.85
CA SER A 269 26.06 -4.38 -6.25
C SER A 269 25.25 -5.48 -6.91
N LEU A 270 24.41 -5.12 -7.89
CA LEU A 270 23.68 -6.08 -8.72
C LEU A 270 24.64 -6.92 -9.57
N ARG A 271 25.75 -6.31 -10.00
CA ARG A 271 26.79 -6.96 -10.79
C ARG A 271 27.44 -8.08 -10.02
N ARG A 272 27.88 -7.81 -8.78
CA ARG A 272 28.47 -8.87 -7.93
C ARG A 272 27.52 -10.03 -7.73
N VAL A 273 26.25 -9.75 -7.44
CA VAL A 273 25.24 -10.81 -7.27
C VAL A 273 25.11 -11.68 -8.54
N CYS A 274 25.07 -11.05 -9.72
CA CYS A 274 24.96 -11.81 -10.97
C CYS A 274 26.22 -12.59 -11.33
N TRP A 275 27.41 -12.08 -11.00
CA TRP A 275 28.67 -12.69 -11.43
C TRP A 275 29.25 -13.69 -10.44
N GLU A 276 29.18 -13.41 -9.15
CA GLU A 276 29.70 -14.29 -8.09
C GLU A 276 28.73 -15.46 -7.78
N LEU A 277 27.41 -15.22 -7.92
CA LEU A 277 26.36 -16.20 -7.61
C LEU A 277 25.66 -16.72 -8.88
N THR A 278 26.41 -17.16 -9.86
CA THR A 278 25.89 -17.74 -11.12
C THR A 278 25.40 -19.18 -10.93
N ASP A 279 26.14 -19.98 -10.15
CA ASP A 279 25.78 -21.36 -9.83
C ASP A 279 24.91 -21.39 -8.56
N PRO A 280 23.64 -21.86 -8.65
CA PRO A 280 22.74 -21.96 -7.49
C PRO A 280 23.23 -22.88 -6.35
N ASN A 281 24.22 -23.74 -6.62
CA ASN A 281 24.77 -24.67 -5.65
C ASN A 281 25.95 -24.10 -4.85
N VAL A 282 26.50 -22.96 -5.26
CA VAL A 282 27.55 -22.26 -4.52
C VAL A 282 26.91 -21.52 -3.35
N THR A 283 27.37 -21.71 -2.14
CA THR A 283 26.88 -20.99 -0.95
C THR A 283 27.95 -20.05 -0.45
N LEU A 284 27.53 -18.88 0.01
CA LEU A 284 28.45 -17.93 0.65
C LEU A 284 28.90 -18.46 2.01
N GLU A 285 30.17 -18.31 2.31
CA GLU A 285 30.70 -18.61 3.62
C GLU A 285 30.21 -17.58 4.67
N ALA A 286 30.20 -17.97 5.93
CA ALA A 286 29.68 -17.13 7.02
C ALA A 286 30.44 -15.80 7.17
N ASP A 287 31.71 -15.76 6.76
CA ASP A 287 32.53 -14.54 6.80
C ASP A 287 32.26 -13.61 5.60
N GLU A 288 31.84 -14.14 4.46
CA GLU A 288 31.48 -13.36 3.26
C GLU A 288 30.14 -12.65 3.41
N THR A 289 29.34 -12.98 4.41
CA THR A 289 28.05 -12.31 4.71
C THR A 289 28.19 -11.07 5.59
N GLY A 290 29.42 -10.68 5.95
CA GLY A 290 29.71 -9.50 6.77
C GLY A 290 30.00 -8.25 5.93
N VAL A 291 30.09 -7.08 6.60
CA VAL A 291 30.51 -5.84 5.94
C VAL A 291 31.96 -5.93 5.49
N GLU A 292 32.21 -5.49 4.25
CA GLU A 292 33.54 -5.43 3.64
C GLU A 292 34.07 -4.01 3.64
N LEU A 293 35.35 -3.84 3.91
CA LEU A 293 36.01 -2.54 3.83
C LEU A 293 35.99 -2.03 2.38
N MET A 294 35.76 -0.73 2.21
CA MET A 294 35.63 -0.06 0.91
C MET A 294 34.49 -0.58 0.02
N SER A 295 33.57 -1.34 0.56
CA SER A 295 32.36 -1.82 -0.12
C SER A 295 31.10 -1.26 0.54
N CYS A 296 30.21 -0.68 -0.23
CA CYS A 296 28.95 -0.13 0.28
C CYS A 296 27.98 -1.24 0.66
N PHE A 297 27.44 -1.19 1.85
CA PHE A 297 26.43 -2.14 2.35
C PHE A 297 25.07 -1.51 2.56
N GLN A 298 24.02 -2.33 2.71
CA GLN A 298 22.68 -1.88 3.07
C GLN A 298 22.55 -1.77 4.60
N PRO A 299 22.39 -0.56 5.17
CA PRO A 299 22.42 -0.40 6.62
C PRO A 299 21.17 -0.95 7.32
N GLN A 300 21.32 -1.31 8.61
CA GLN A 300 20.19 -1.67 9.48
C GLN A 300 19.17 -0.54 9.57
N LEU A 301 17.88 -0.89 9.61
CA LEU A 301 16.77 0.05 9.61
C LEU A 301 16.02 -0.01 10.96
N ALA A 302 15.55 1.14 11.44
CA ALA A 302 14.68 1.20 12.60
C ALA A 302 13.23 0.86 12.22
N GLN A 303 12.59 0.01 13.04
CA GLN A 303 11.18 -0.32 12.95
C GLN A 303 10.34 0.88 13.37
N PHE A 304 9.16 1.00 12.79
CA PHE A 304 8.15 1.96 13.19
C PHE A 304 7.01 1.25 13.90
N MET A 305 6.60 1.78 15.06
CA MET A 305 5.40 1.31 15.76
C MET A 305 4.56 2.50 16.21
N SER A 306 3.25 2.41 16.02
CA SER A 306 2.25 3.37 16.49
C SER A 306 1.61 2.97 17.82
N ASN A 307 2.20 2.03 18.53
CA ASN A 307 1.70 1.49 19.80
C ASN A 307 2.18 2.36 20.98
N SER A 308 1.71 2.01 22.18
CA SER A 308 2.20 2.63 23.42
C SER A 308 3.68 2.36 23.65
N PHE A 309 4.35 3.21 24.41
CA PHE A 309 5.76 3.05 24.77
C PHE A 309 6.02 1.72 25.50
N GLU A 310 5.07 1.29 26.36
CA GLU A 310 5.15 0.02 27.08
C GLU A 310 5.27 -1.16 26.12
N LYS A 311 4.44 -1.20 25.06
CA LYS A 311 4.49 -2.26 24.06
C LYS A 311 5.75 -2.21 23.20
N MET A 312 6.33 -1.03 23.00
CA MET A 312 7.61 -0.90 22.30
C MET A 312 8.74 -1.51 23.12
N VAL A 313 8.82 -1.16 24.40
CA VAL A 313 9.83 -1.70 25.34
C VAL A 313 9.63 -3.20 25.52
N GLU A 314 8.39 -3.67 25.73
CA GLU A 314 8.06 -5.10 25.85
C GLU A 314 8.58 -5.92 24.65
N LYS A 315 8.33 -5.44 23.43
CA LYS A 315 8.80 -6.13 22.23
C LYS A 315 10.32 -6.11 22.06
N MET A 316 10.96 -5.02 22.41
CA MET A 316 12.42 -4.92 22.37
C MET A 316 13.06 -5.88 23.38
N CYS A 317 12.52 -5.94 24.57
CA CYS A 317 12.99 -6.83 25.64
C CYS A 317 12.71 -8.32 25.34
N ALA A 318 11.62 -8.63 24.65
CA ALA A 318 11.28 -10.00 24.23
C ALA A 318 12.30 -10.62 23.26
N GLN A 319 13.16 -9.81 22.66
CA GLN A 319 14.25 -10.30 21.77
C GLN A 319 15.47 -10.85 22.56
N ASN A 320 15.51 -10.72 23.89
CA ASN A 320 16.63 -11.15 24.72
C ASN A 320 16.32 -12.49 25.41
N PRO A 321 16.67 -13.65 24.82
CA PRO A 321 16.31 -14.96 25.37
C PRO A 321 17.03 -15.33 26.67
N HIS A 322 18.10 -14.60 27.03
CA HIS A 322 18.93 -14.87 28.21
C HIS A 322 18.60 -14.00 29.43
N ASP A 323 17.80 -12.96 29.27
CA ASP A 323 17.45 -12.04 30.36
C ASP A 323 16.03 -12.30 30.87
N LYS A 324 15.89 -13.36 31.69
CA LYS A 324 14.61 -13.69 32.37
C LYS A 324 14.31 -12.78 33.58
N GLY A 325 15.14 -11.77 33.82
CA GLY A 325 15.00 -10.79 34.89
C GLY A 325 14.42 -9.47 34.40
N ASN A 326 13.64 -8.86 35.25
CA ASN A 326 12.88 -7.60 35.06
C ASN A 326 13.76 -6.34 34.80
N ASN A 327 14.94 -6.44 34.16
CA ASN A 327 15.97 -5.42 34.12
C ASN A 327 16.53 -5.18 32.70
N SER A 328 15.67 -5.22 31.71
CA SER A 328 16.07 -5.00 30.30
C SER A 328 16.33 -3.52 30.04
N GLU A 329 17.61 -3.15 30.11
CA GLU A 329 18.13 -1.85 29.70
C GLU A 329 17.94 -1.68 28.18
N PHE A 330 17.49 -0.50 27.76
CA PHE A 330 17.51 -0.06 26.36
C PHE A 330 18.12 1.33 26.28
N TRP A 331 18.62 1.68 25.11
CA TRP A 331 19.23 2.97 24.86
C TRP A 331 18.31 3.88 24.07
N ILE A 332 18.25 5.15 24.46
CA ILE A 332 17.49 6.20 23.81
C ILE A 332 18.47 7.16 23.15
N GLU A 333 18.43 7.25 21.83
CA GLU A 333 19.19 8.20 21.05
C GLU A 333 18.27 9.26 20.44
N GLU A 334 18.77 10.47 20.29
CA GLU A 334 18.13 11.50 19.50
C GLU A 334 18.07 11.07 18.04
N LYS A 335 16.89 11.21 17.42
CA LYS A 335 16.76 11.01 15.98
C LYS A 335 17.13 12.27 15.24
N LEU A 336 18.36 12.34 14.79
CA LEU A 336 18.89 13.46 14.02
C LEU A 336 18.14 13.60 12.68
N ASP A 337 17.97 14.84 12.23
CA ASP A 337 17.39 15.18 10.92
C ASP A 337 18.50 15.52 9.92
N GLY A 338 19.19 14.50 9.48
CA GLY A 338 20.34 14.59 8.60
C GLY A 338 20.26 13.59 7.43
N GLU A 339 21.41 13.23 6.91
CA GLU A 339 21.55 12.17 5.90
C GLU A 339 22.43 11.06 6.45
N ARG A 340 21.89 9.84 6.51
CA ARG A 340 22.65 8.69 7.00
C ARG A 340 23.78 8.35 6.04
N ILE A 341 24.99 8.28 6.59
CA ILE A 341 26.24 8.02 5.89
C ILE A 341 26.99 6.87 6.56
N GLN A 342 27.53 5.98 5.75
CA GLN A 342 28.58 5.04 6.13
C GLN A 342 29.93 5.60 5.68
N MET A 343 30.86 5.68 6.60
CA MET A 343 32.24 6.12 6.36
C MET A 343 33.18 4.94 6.46
N HIS A 344 34.01 4.73 5.47
CA HIS A 344 35.08 3.75 5.46
C HIS A 344 36.41 4.46 5.42
N MET A 345 37.36 3.98 6.18
CA MET A 345 38.75 4.46 6.18
C MET A 345 39.72 3.27 6.20
N GLU A 346 40.76 3.35 5.41
CA GLU A 346 41.87 2.41 5.39
C GLU A 346 43.20 3.14 5.30
N GLU A 347 44.30 2.49 5.78
CA GLU A 347 45.66 2.90 5.47
C GLU A 347 45.91 2.67 3.98
N ASN A 348 46.45 3.72 3.31
CA ASN A 348 46.78 3.65 1.91
C ASN A 348 47.93 4.63 1.63
N ASP A 349 49.12 4.12 1.33
CA ASP A 349 50.29 4.92 1.08
C ASP A 349 50.26 5.70 -0.24
N ASP A 350 49.37 5.33 -1.17
CA ASP A 350 49.19 6.03 -2.43
C ASP A 350 48.40 7.37 -2.28
N ILE A 351 47.81 7.58 -1.12
CA ILE A 351 46.99 8.78 -0.84
C ILE A 351 47.81 9.74 0.06
N PRO A 352 47.93 11.00 -0.29
CA PRO A 352 48.55 12.00 0.57
C PRO A 352 47.90 12.01 1.97
N GLY A 353 48.79 11.90 3.01
CA GLY A 353 48.33 11.73 4.40
C GLY A 353 48.12 10.30 4.85
N GLY A 354 48.42 9.27 3.99
CA GLY A 354 48.46 7.84 4.36
C GLY A 354 47.12 7.21 4.70
N ARG A 355 46.00 7.86 4.45
CA ARG A 355 44.65 7.35 4.76
C ARG A 355 43.71 7.64 3.60
N ARG A 356 42.96 6.61 3.19
CA ARG A 356 41.91 6.69 2.18
C ARG A 356 40.54 6.66 2.84
N PHE A 357 39.64 7.54 2.41
CA PHE A 357 38.25 7.61 2.89
C PHE A 357 37.27 7.40 1.74
N ILE A 358 36.15 6.71 2.01
CA ILE A 358 34.98 6.65 1.12
C ILE A 358 33.71 6.88 1.95
N TRP A 359 32.76 7.62 1.38
CA TRP A 359 31.52 8.03 2.01
C TRP A 359 30.33 7.63 1.17
N TRP A 360 29.49 6.74 1.67
CA TRP A 360 28.25 6.38 0.98
C TRP A 360 27.02 6.79 1.76
N SER A 361 26.02 7.34 1.02
CA SER A 361 24.68 7.58 1.56
C SER A 361 23.93 6.27 1.79
N ARG A 362 22.83 6.36 2.53
CA ARG A 362 21.90 5.23 2.75
C ARG A 362 21.44 4.52 1.46
N LYS A 363 21.38 5.26 0.34
CA LYS A 363 21.01 4.69 -0.96
C LYS A 363 22.22 4.21 -1.77
N GLY A 364 23.39 4.20 -1.19
CA GLY A 364 24.63 3.79 -1.83
C GLY A 364 25.19 4.81 -2.82
N LYS A 365 24.80 6.08 -2.73
CA LYS A 365 25.42 7.14 -3.52
C LYS A 365 26.75 7.54 -2.89
N ASP A 366 27.79 7.64 -3.70
CA ASP A 366 29.10 8.07 -3.28
C ASP A 366 29.11 9.59 -3.07
N TYR A 367 29.53 10.02 -1.89
CA TYR A 367 29.70 11.41 -1.49
C TYR A 367 31.14 11.77 -1.12
N THR A 368 32.10 10.94 -1.52
CA THR A 368 33.53 11.16 -1.26
C THR A 368 33.99 12.49 -1.82
N TYR A 369 33.49 12.90 -2.98
CA TYR A 369 33.78 14.20 -3.60
C TYR A 369 33.31 15.40 -2.75
N LEU A 370 32.38 15.21 -1.81
CA LEU A 370 31.92 16.29 -0.90
C LEU A 370 32.69 16.31 0.40
N TYR A 371 32.94 15.14 0.97
CA TYR A 371 33.49 15.04 2.31
C TYR A 371 35.00 14.79 2.33
N GLY A 372 35.56 14.31 1.22
CA GLY A 372 37.01 14.12 1.01
C GLY A 372 37.44 12.67 1.00
N ASN A 373 38.51 12.37 0.28
CA ASN A 373 39.09 11.04 0.11
C ASN A 373 40.36 10.81 0.96
N GLY A 374 40.91 11.86 1.57
CA GLY A 374 42.13 11.80 2.38
C GLY A 374 42.29 13.00 3.28
N PHE A 375 43.28 12.96 4.17
CA PHE A 375 43.57 14.05 5.10
C PHE A 375 44.14 15.32 4.43
N GLU A 376 44.76 15.18 3.28
CA GLU A 376 45.36 16.26 2.52
C GLU A 376 44.57 16.63 1.25
N ASP A 377 43.30 16.23 1.20
CA ASP A 377 42.41 16.62 0.11
C ASP A 377 41.95 18.09 0.27
N ASP A 378 42.45 18.93 -0.61
CA ASP A 378 42.22 20.39 -0.57
C ASP A 378 40.76 20.78 -0.85
N ASN A 379 39.98 19.94 -1.49
CA ASN A 379 38.55 20.15 -1.76
C ASN A 379 37.62 19.58 -0.68
N SER A 380 38.18 18.90 0.31
CA SER A 380 37.44 18.21 1.34
C SER A 380 36.72 19.17 2.29
N ALA A 381 35.44 18.94 2.53
CA ALA A 381 34.70 19.66 3.56
C ALA A 381 34.92 19.06 4.96
N LEU A 382 35.43 17.83 5.08
CA LEU A 382 35.45 17.10 6.35
C LEU A 382 36.78 16.38 6.63
N THR A 383 37.32 15.55 5.74
CA THR A 383 38.46 14.66 6.04
C THR A 383 39.72 15.40 6.47
N ARG A 384 40.01 16.59 5.89
CA ARG A 384 41.19 17.41 6.30
C ARG A 384 41.17 17.82 7.78
N HIS A 385 39.98 17.88 8.38
CA HIS A 385 39.80 18.24 9.79
C HIS A 385 39.81 17.03 10.73
N MET A 386 39.97 15.81 10.19
CA MET A 386 39.82 14.58 10.94
C MET A 386 41.16 13.91 11.27
N LYS A 387 42.30 14.57 11.05
CA LYS A 387 43.66 13.97 11.34
C LYS A 387 43.74 13.39 12.75
N ASN A 388 43.17 14.05 13.74
CA ASN A 388 43.22 13.65 15.14
C ASN A 388 41.96 12.88 15.59
N ALA A 389 41.08 12.47 14.66
CA ALA A 389 39.83 11.81 15.00
C ALA A 389 39.96 10.33 15.29
N PHE A 390 41.07 9.71 14.93
CA PHE A 390 41.25 8.26 15.05
C PHE A 390 42.45 7.95 15.98
N ASP A 391 42.28 6.92 16.81
CA ASP A 391 43.39 6.38 17.57
C ASP A 391 44.51 5.92 16.61
N PRO A 392 45.77 6.19 16.89
CA PRO A 392 46.91 5.79 16.01
C PRO A 392 46.98 4.30 15.69
N ARG A 393 46.38 3.45 16.51
CA ARG A 393 46.34 1.99 16.32
C ARG A 393 45.27 1.54 15.33
N VAL A 394 44.42 2.46 14.86
CA VAL A 394 43.34 2.15 13.91
C VAL A 394 43.86 2.26 12.49
N SER A 395 44.11 1.12 11.85
CA SER A 395 44.54 1.04 10.43
C SER A 395 43.36 1.03 9.48
N SER A 396 42.21 0.52 9.90
CA SER A 396 41.01 0.47 9.09
C SER A 396 39.74 0.50 9.94
N ILE A 397 38.68 1.17 9.47
CA ILE A 397 37.42 1.30 10.22
C ILE A 397 36.24 1.56 9.31
N ILE A 398 35.06 1.00 9.69
CA ILE A 398 33.74 1.34 9.11
C ILE A 398 32.88 1.93 10.21
N LEU A 399 32.38 3.14 9.99
CA LEU A 399 31.49 3.87 10.88
C LEU A 399 30.13 4.11 10.23
N ASP A 400 29.07 3.95 11.01
CA ASP A 400 27.68 4.28 10.63
C ASP A 400 27.22 5.48 11.45
N GLY A 401 26.74 6.50 10.78
CA GLY A 401 26.38 7.75 11.42
C GLY A 401 25.38 8.58 10.61
N GLU A 402 25.07 9.75 11.15
CA GLU A 402 24.21 10.74 10.49
C GLU A 402 25.03 11.99 10.20
N MET A 403 25.06 12.42 8.93
CA MET A 403 25.64 13.68 8.53
C MET A 403 24.62 14.81 8.69
N ILE A 404 24.95 15.81 9.47
CA ILE A 404 24.09 16.96 9.75
C ILE A 404 24.77 18.25 9.29
N THR A 405 23.99 19.30 9.05
CA THR A 405 24.50 20.66 8.86
C THR A 405 24.47 21.40 10.20
N TRP A 406 25.59 21.90 10.61
CA TRP A 406 25.77 22.65 11.85
C TRP A 406 26.10 24.11 11.56
N ASP A 407 25.41 25.01 12.21
CA ASP A 407 25.70 26.43 12.18
C ASP A 407 26.47 26.83 13.45
N PRO A 408 27.77 27.18 13.32
CA PRO A 408 28.59 27.53 14.47
C PRO A 408 28.19 28.86 15.14
N VAL A 409 27.50 29.75 14.41
CA VAL A 409 27.09 31.06 14.95
C VAL A 409 25.90 30.90 15.88
N THR A 410 24.89 30.15 15.45
CA THR A 410 23.69 29.92 16.25
C THR A 410 23.84 28.73 17.19
N ASN A 411 24.91 27.97 17.04
CA ASN A 411 25.19 26.70 17.77
C ASN A 411 24.02 25.73 17.67
N LYS A 412 23.42 25.61 16.48
CA LYS A 412 22.23 24.77 16.21
C LYS A 412 22.38 24.00 14.91
N MET A 413 21.64 22.91 14.86
CA MET A 413 21.46 22.13 13.64
C MET A 413 20.59 22.93 12.65
N VAL A 414 21.03 22.97 11.38
CA VAL A 414 20.28 23.62 10.30
C VAL A 414 19.35 22.63 9.64
N ALA A 415 18.21 23.11 9.15
CA ALA A 415 17.18 22.26 8.54
C ALA A 415 17.69 21.38 7.40
N PHE A 416 17.06 20.20 7.25
CA PHE A 416 17.33 19.26 6.16
C PHE A 416 17.31 19.93 4.78
N GLY A 417 18.23 19.51 3.90
CA GLY A 417 18.33 20.01 2.52
C GLY A 417 19.47 21.03 2.30
N THR A 418 20.13 21.50 3.36
CA THR A 418 21.27 22.43 3.28
C THR A 418 22.63 21.74 3.26
N LEU A 419 22.67 20.44 3.54
CA LEU A 419 23.89 19.66 3.74
C LEU A 419 24.86 19.73 2.56
N LYS A 420 24.36 19.54 1.33
CA LYS A 420 25.17 19.59 0.14
C LYS A 420 25.77 20.99 -0.11
N THR A 421 24.95 22.02 0.09
CA THR A 421 25.41 23.42 -0.03
C THR A 421 26.47 23.74 1.03
N ALA A 422 26.27 23.28 2.27
CA ALA A 422 27.24 23.47 3.36
C ALA A 422 28.57 22.74 3.08
N ALA A 423 28.50 21.52 2.55
CA ALA A 423 29.69 20.75 2.18
C ALA A 423 30.49 21.44 1.05
N ILE A 424 29.82 21.89 -0.02
CA ILE A 424 30.50 22.60 -1.11
C ILE A 424 31.08 23.93 -0.64
N SER A 425 30.39 24.68 0.24
CA SER A 425 30.91 25.91 0.84
C SER A 425 32.11 25.64 1.74
N GLY A 426 32.02 24.56 2.57
CA GLY A 426 33.09 24.11 3.44
C GLY A 426 34.36 23.64 2.70
N GLY A 427 34.20 23.04 1.51
CA GLY A 427 35.33 22.70 0.65
C GLY A 427 36.04 23.92 0.07
N LYS A 428 35.30 25.01 -0.23
CA LYS A 428 35.83 26.25 -0.79
C LYS A 428 36.46 27.17 0.28
N ASP A 429 35.89 27.22 1.46
CA ASP A 429 36.40 28.00 2.59
C ASP A 429 36.38 27.13 3.89
N PRO A 430 37.34 26.22 3.99
CA PRO A 430 37.33 25.17 5.03
C PRO A 430 37.59 25.72 6.44
N PHE A 431 38.15 26.89 6.58
CA PHE A 431 38.54 27.51 7.86
C PHE A 431 37.60 28.66 8.28
N SER A 432 36.48 28.82 7.58
CA SER A 432 35.48 29.83 7.98
C SER A 432 34.91 29.50 9.37
N ALA A 433 35.05 30.42 10.30
CA ALA A 433 34.54 30.27 11.66
C ALA A 433 33.01 30.40 11.72
N THR A 434 32.39 31.05 10.74
CA THR A 434 30.95 31.40 10.75
C THR A 434 30.10 30.63 9.75
N ALA A 435 30.72 29.93 8.79
CA ALA A 435 29.97 29.19 7.77
C ALA A 435 29.36 27.90 8.32
N ALA A 436 28.10 27.63 7.93
CA ALA A 436 27.48 26.33 8.18
C ALA A 436 28.27 25.20 7.53
N ARG A 437 28.49 24.14 8.27
CA ARG A 437 29.40 23.04 7.90
C ARG A 437 28.83 21.67 8.15
N PRO A 438 29.30 20.62 7.43
CA PRO A 438 28.90 19.25 7.70
C PRO A 438 29.56 18.76 9.00
N VAL A 439 28.78 18.04 9.83
CA VAL A 439 29.24 17.32 11.02
C VAL A 439 28.77 15.89 10.94
N PHE A 440 29.70 14.96 11.12
CA PHE A 440 29.39 13.53 11.12
C PHE A 440 29.15 13.04 12.56
N LYS A 441 27.89 12.72 12.89
CA LYS A 441 27.48 12.17 14.18
C LYS A 441 27.47 10.65 14.10
N VAL A 442 28.49 10.01 14.70
CA VAL A 442 28.70 8.57 14.63
C VAL A 442 27.96 7.85 15.75
N PHE A 443 27.17 6.86 15.42
CA PHE A 443 26.40 6.08 16.41
C PHE A 443 26.72 4.59 16.43
N ASP A 444 27.50 4.05 15.46
CA ASP A 444 27.89 2.65 15.44
C ASP A 444 29.26 2.45 14.76
N CYS A 445 30.00 1.41 15.17
CA CYS A 445 31.22 0.94 14.53
C CYS A 445 31.00 -0.51 14.09
N LEU A 446 31.28 -0.82 12.83
CA LEU A 446 30.92 -2.10 12.22
C LEU A 446 32.14 -2.96 11.85
N TYR A 447 33.31 -2.31 11.73
CA TYR A 447 34.55 -2.94 11.32
C TYR A 447 35.74 -2.16 11.89
N VAL A 448 36.76 -2.85 12.34
CA VAL A 448 38.01 -2.26 12.83
C VAL A 448 39.18 -3.20 12.62
N ASN A 449 40.29 -2.68 12.08
CA ASN A 449 41.57 -3.38 11.94
C ASN A 449 41.43 -4.82 11.38
N GLY A 450 40.79 -4.98 10.24
CA GLY A 450 40.62 -6.27 9.57
C GLY A 450 39.45 -7.11 10.12
N LYS A 451 38.79 -6.68 11.20
CA LYS A 451 37.76 -7.47 11.87
C LYS A 451 36.34 -6.91 11.68
N ASN A 452 35.46 -7.70 11.11
CA ASN A 452 34.03 -7.42 11.08
C ASN A 452 33.40 -7.66 12.45
N ILE A 453 32.77 -6.64 13.02
CA ILE A 453 32.16 -6.69 14.36
C ILE A 453 30.65 -6.57 14.36
N THR A 454 29.99 -6.70 13.20
CA THR A 454 28.52 -6.66 13.07
C THR A 454 27.79 -7.73 13.89
N LYS A 455 28.44 -8.88 14.13
CA LYS A 455 27.90 -9.98 14.93
C LYS A 455 28.04 -9.76 16.45
N TYR A 456 28.79 -8.75 16.89
CA TYR A 456 28.90 -8.37 18.29
C TYR A 456 27.69 -7.54 18.74
N THR A 457 27.49 -7.46 20.05
CA THR A 457 26.41 -6.65 20.61
C THR A 457 26.62 -5.15 20.32
N LEU A 458 25.55 -4.37 20.28
CA LEU A 458 25.66 -2.91 20.11
C LEU A 458 26.52 -2.28 21.22
N LYS A 459 26.45 -2.82 22.46
CA LYS A 459 27.26 -2.39 23.58
C LYS A 459 28.77 -2.60 23.31
N ASP A 460 29.14 -3.75 22.77
CA ASP A 460 30.54 -4.03 22.43
C ASP A 460 31.02 -3.16 21.27
N ARG A 461 30.19 -3.02 20.22
CA ARG A 461 30.50 -2.14 19.09
C ARG A 461 30.69 -0.69 19.53
N ARG A 462 29.87 -0.24 20.50
CA ARG A 462 30.00 1.09 21.07
C ARG A 462 31.29 1.26 21.88
N ASN A 463 31.72 0.26 22.66
CA ASN A 463 32.98 0.29 23.36
C ASN A 463 34.17 0.40 22.37
N VAL A 464 34.10 -0.32 21.23
CA VAL A 464 35.08 -0.17 20.17
C VAL A 464 35.06 1.24 19.59
N LEU A 465 33.88 1.81 19.31
CA LEU A 465 33.74 3.20 18.85
C LEU A 465 34.37 4.21 19.82
N GLU A 466 34.12 4.03 21.13
CA GLU A 466 34.66 4.94 22.17
C GLU A 466 36.17 4.93 22.22
N SER A 467 36.80 3.75 22.00
CA SER A 467 38.25 3.59 22.00
C SER A 467 38.93 3.97 20.68
N SER A 468 38.24 3.84 19.57
CA SER A 468 38.80 4.03 18.21
C SER A 468 38.65 5.45 17.67
N VAL A 469 37.65 6.17 18.11
CA VAL A 469 37.30 7.53 17.57
C VAL A 469 37.33 8.55 18.69
N GLN A 470 37.97 9.68 18.42
CA GLN A 470 37.96 10.86 19.27
C GLN A 470 37.07 11.95 18.65
N ASN A 471 36.36 12.70 19.50
CA ASN A 471 35.54 13.79 19.03
C ASN A 471 36.43 14.95 18.53
N VAL A 472 36.12 15.42 17.34
CA VAL A 472 36.61 16.69 16.81
C VAL A 472 35.41 17.60 16.68
N GLU A 473 35.35 18.58 17.56
CA GLU A 473 34.21 19.47 17.71
C GLU A 473 33.77 20.11 16.39
N GLY A 474 32.48 19.99 16.08
CA GLY A 474 31.88 20.51 14.86
C GLY A 474 32.37 19.84 13.58
N ARG A 475 32.97 18.63 13.65
CA ARG A 475 33.42 17.85 12.47
C ARG A 475 33.02 16.38 12.55
N ILE A 476 33.58 15.63 13.50
CA ILE A 476 33.20 14.25 13.78
C ILE A 476 32.96 14.08 15.28
N GLU A 477 31.80 13.61 15.64
CA GLU A 477 31.42 13.45 17.03
C GLU A 477 30.63 12.17 17.24
N LYS A 478 30.90 11.52 18.36
CA LYS A 478 30.13 10.36 18.80
C LYS A 478 28.73 10.81 19.22
N HIS A 479 27.72 10.16 18.69
CA HIS A 479 26.34 10.46 19.04
C HIS A 479 26.01 9.94 20.44
N ASN A 480 25.44 10.77 21.30
CA ASN A 480 25.11 10.42 22.67
C ASN A 480 23.86 9.54 22.74
N PHE A 481 23.81 8.70 23.75
CA PHE A 481 22.63 7.91 24.12
C PHE A 481 22.34 8.05 25.62
N THR A 482 21.09 7.82 26.00
CA THR A 482 20.64 7.77 27.39
C THR A 482 20.19 6.34 27.68
N PRO A 483 20.84 5.64 28.64
CA PRO A 483 20.35 4.34 29.07
C PRO A 483 19.03 4.50 29.83
N ALA A 484 18.07 3.63 29.58
CA ALA A 484 16.75 3.64 30.20
C ALA A 484 16.30 2.20 30.52
N LYS A 485 15.46 2.08 31.54
CA LYS A 485 14.90 0.80 32.01
C LYS A 485 13.37 0.81 32.00
N SER A 486 12.77 1.98 31.89
CA SER A 486 11.31 2.15 31.95
C SER A 486 10.77 2.92 30.75
N SER A 487 9.64 2.50 30.22
CA SER A 487 8.90 3.22 29.18
C SER A 487 8.52 4.66 29.59
N SER A 488 8.43 4.93 30.89
CA SER A 488 8.12 6.29 31.42
C SER A 488 9.23 7.31 31.15
N GLU A 489 10.45 6.88 30.87
CA GLU A 489 11.58 7.75 30.54
C GLU A 489 11.54 8.29 29.09
N ILE A 490 10.77 7.65 28.23
CA ILE A 490 10.71 8.01 26.80
C ILE A 490 9.98 9.34 26.56
N ASP A 491 8.82 9.55 27.21
CA ASP A 491 8.01 10.75 26.97
C ASP A 491 8.71 12.07 27.37
N PRO A 492 9.36 12.16 28.54
CA PRO A 492 10.10 13.38 28.92
C PRO A 492 11.25 13.70 27.96
N LEU A 493 12.03 12.68 27.57
CA LEU A 493 13.12 12.86 26.60
C LEU A 493 12.59 13.25 25.21
N LEU A 494 11.49 12.62 24.76
CA LEU A 494 10.86 12.98 23.49
C LEU A 494 10.42 14.46 23.48
N ARG A 495 9.82 14.93 24.55
CA ARG A 495 9.40 16.35 24.70
C ARG A 495 10.59 17.28 24.62
N LYS A 496 11.65 16.99 25.36
CA LYS A 496 12.88 17.78 25.36
C LYS A 496 13.47 17.88 23.95
N ILE A 497 13.69 16.76 23.29
CA ILE A 497 14.33 16.69 21.96
C ILE A 497 13.48 17.38 20.88
N VAL A 498 12.15 17.23 20.94
CA VAL A 498 11.24 17.94 20.03
C VAL A 498 11.27 19.44 20.26
N ALA A 499 11.39 19.89 21.52
CA ALA A 499 11.57 21.30 21.86
C ALA A 499 12.88 21.88 21.28
N GLU A 500 13.93 21.07 21.20
CA GLU A 500 15.24 21.41 20.58
C GLU A 500 15.20 21.36 19.04
N GLY A 501 14.09 20.94 18.43
CA GLY A 501 13.88 20.95 16.97
C GLY A 501 14.24 19.66 16.26
N SER A 502 14.51 18.57 16.99
CA SER A 502 14.86 17.27 16.41
C SER A 502 13.65 16.44 16.01
N GLU A 503 13.86 15.40 15.18
CA GLU A 503 12.79 14.61 14.55
C GLU A 503 12.08 13.66 15.52
N GLY A 504 12.72 13.30 16.63
CA GLY A 504 12.23 12.34 17.61
C GLY A 504 13.33 11.51 18.24
N LEU A 505 13.05 10.25 18.56
CA LEU A 505 13.98 9.34 19.22
C LEU A 505 14.16 8.03 18.44
N VAL A 506 15.30 7.37 18.68
CA VAL A 506 15.53 5.99 18.27
C VAL A 506 15.84 5.18 19.53
N LEU A 507 15.01 4.17 19.79
CA LEU A 507 15.24 3.20 20.87
C LEU A 507 16.07 2.06 20.30
N LYS A 508 17.11 1.65 21.02
CA LYS A 508 18.01 0.57 20.60
C LYS A 508 18.22 -0.46 21.70
N ASN A 509 18.23 -1.73 21.31
CA ASN A 509 18.60 -2.82 22.20
C ASN A 509 20.13 -2.94 22.28
N PRO A 510 20.76 -2.71 23.43
CA PRO A 510 22.22 -2.78 23.58
C PRO A 510 22.82 -4.17 23.34
N LEU A 511 22.02 -5.24 23.44
CA LEU A 511 22.44 -6.62 23.18
C LEU A 511 22.24 -7.05 21.73
N SER A 512 21.76 -6.15 20.85
CA SER A 512 21.48 -6.49 19.47
C SER A 512 22.74 -6.55 18.59
N MET A 513 22.74 -7.50 17.65
CA MET A 513 23.69 -7.52 16.55
C MET A 513 23.28 -6.49 15.49
N TYR A 514 24.21 -6.10 14.64
CA TYR A 514 23.92 -5.28 13.46
C TYR A 514 23.47 -6.15 12.29
N ARG A 515 22.22 -6.02 11.84
CA ARG A 515 21.64 -6.85 10.78
C ARG A 515 21.41 -6.04 9.52
N LEU A 516 22.16 -6.32 8.47
CA LEU A 516 22.10 -5.61 7.19
C LEU A 516 20.68 -5.64 6.59
N ASN A 517 20.23 -4.49 6.10
CA ASN A 517 18.90 -4.27 5.47
C ASN A 517 17.70 -4.75 6.32
N SER A 518 17.91 -5.12 7.56
CA SER A 518 16.87 -5.64 8.44
C SER A 518 16.08 -4.50 9.10
N ARG A 519 14.80 -4.72 9.25
CA ARG A 519 13.88 -3.88 10.01
C ARG A 519 13.20 -4.77 11.04
N ASN A 520 13.75 -4.81 12.22
CA ASN A 520 13.29 -5.62 13.34
C ASN A 520 13.05 -4.75 14.59
N ASP A 521 12.65 -5.37 15.67
CA ASP A 521 12.30 -4.70 16.92
C ASP A 521 13.54 -4.31 17.76
N ASP A 522 14.78 -4.62 17.32
CA ASP A 522 16.02 -4.21 17.99
C ASP A 522 16.24 -2.69 17.93
N TRP A 523 15.80 -2.04 16.83
CA TRP A 523 15.86 -0.61 16.66
C TRP A 523 14.46 -0.08 16.35
N MET A 524 13.94 0.80 17.19
CA MET A 524 12.60 1.38 17.03
C MET A 524 12.66 2.90 17.02
N LYS A 525 12.01 3.51 16.02
CA LYS A 525 11.90 4.97 15.93
C LYS A 525 10.61 5.48 16.56
N VAL A 526 10.72 6.49 17.37
CA VAL A 526 9.63 7.22 18.01
C VAL A 526 9.55 8.62 17.42
N LYS A 527 8.38 8.97 16.93
CA LYS A 527 8.14 10.28 16.33
C LYS A 527 6.87 10.90 16.90
N PRO A 528 6.88 12.19 17.24
CA PRO A 528 5.77 12.87 17.92
C PRO A 528 4.48 12.85 17.10
N GLU A 529 4.56 12.98 15.77
CA GLU A 529 3.41 13.01 14.88
C GLU A 529 2.60 11.72 14.84
N TYR A 530 3.16 10.62 15.34
CA TYR A 530 2.47 9.33 15.40
C TYR A 530 1.88 9.00 16.77
N MET A 531 2.26 9.75 17.81
CA MET A 531 1.79 9.50 19.17
C MET A 531 0.47 10.21 19.44
N THR A 532 -0.53 9.48 19.93
CA THR A 532 -1.89 10.02 20.15
C THR A 532 -1.97 11.08 21.22
N GLY A 533 -1.11 11.03 22.23
CA GLY A 533 -1.09 11.96 23.36
C GLY A 533 -0.12 13.12 23.23
N PHE A 534 0.58 13.28 22.12
CA PHE A 534 1.68 14.24 21.99
C PHE A 534 1.32 15.40 21.06
N GLY A 535 1.60 16.64 21.48
CA GLY A 535 1.44 17.88 20.72
C GLY A 535 0.00 18.36 20.60
N GLU A 536 -0.19 19.64 20.25
CA GLU A 536 -1.49 20.25 20.02
C GLU A 536 -2.00 19.99 18.60
N SER A 537 -3.32 19.94 18.45
CA SER A 537 -3.99 19.84 17.16
C SER A 537 -4.46 21.22 16.72
N LEU A 538 -4.29 21.54 15.44
CA LEU A 538 -4.71 22.80 14.84
C LEU A 538 -5.91 22.55 13.90
N ASP A 539 -6.93 23.38 14.02
CA ASP A 539 -8.11 23.35 13.13
C ASP A 539 -7.93 24.39 12.02
N CYS A 540 -7.46 23.93 10.87
CA CYS A 540 -7.12 24.79 9.74
C CYS A 540 -8.06 24.57 8.57
N ILE A 541 -8.32 25.65 7.81
CA ILE A 541 -9.15 25.60 6.63
C ILE A 541 -8.32 25.15 5.41
N ILE A 542 -8.89 24.30 4.56
CA ILE A 542 -8.32 23.97 3.25
C ILE A 542 -8.57 25.15 2.30
N ILE A 543 -7.52 25.68 1.68
CA ILE A 543 -7.58 26.78 0.71
C ILE A 543 -7.13 26.39 -0.69
N GLY A 544 -6.44 25.26 -0.83
CA GLY A 544 -5.97 24.79 -2.12
C GLY A 544 -5.75 23.28 -2.14
N GLY A 545 -5.63 22.73 -3.34
CA GLY A 545 -5.43 21.31 -3.56
C GLY A 545 -4.35 21.04 -4.60
N TYR A 546 -3.69 19.89 -4.47
CA TYR A 546 -2.66 19.40 -5.39
C TYR A 546 -3.04 18.02 -5.89
N TYR A 547 -2.96 17.84 -7.20
CA TYR A 547 -3.18 16.53 -7.80
C TYR A 547 -2.06 15.55 -7.44
N GLY A 548 -2.48 14.32 -7.17
CA GLY A 548 -1.57 13.23 -6.83
C GLY A 548 -0.87 12.61 -8.04
N SER A 549 0.02 11.69 -7.73
CA SER A 549 0.67 10.83 -8.72
C SER A 549 0.46 9.36 -8.38
N GLY A 550 0.62 8.48 -9.37
CA GLY A 550 0.44 7.03 -9.22
C GLY A 550 -1.00 6.65 -8.89
N TYR A 551 -1.22 5.89 -7.83
CA TYR A 551 -2.55 5.42 -7.41
C TYR A 551 -3.56 6.56 -7.13
N ARG A 552 -3.06 7.75 -6.76
CA ARG A 552 -3.88 8.94 -6.52
C ARG A 552 -3.89 9.90 -7.70
N GLY A 553 -3.45 9.46 -8.87
CA GLY A 553 -3.43 10.27 -10.09
C GLY A 553 -4.81 10.78 -10.47
N GLY A 554 -4.87 12.01 -10.97
CA GLY A 554 -6.13 12.66 -11.36
C GLY A 554 -7.03 13.10 -10.20
N ASN A 555 -6.68 12.77 -8.95
CA ASN A 555 -7.41 13.19 -7.76
C ASN A 555 -6.53 14.09 -6.88
N LEU A 556 -7.16 14.93 -6.07
CA LEU A 556 -6.46 15.72 -5.08
C LEU A 556 -5.88 14.79 -4.00
N ALA A 557 -4.58 14.88 -3.77
CA ALA A 557 -3.85 13.98 -2.86
C ALA A 557 -3.19 14.71 -1.70
N SER A 558 -3.01 16.03 -1.79
CA SER A 558 -2.56 16.88 -0.69
C SER A 558 -3.25 18.24 -0.77
N PHE A 559 -3.31 18.91 0.36
CA PHE A 559 -4.06 20.15 0.49
C PHE A 559 -3.18 21.25 1.07
N LEU A 560 -3.36 22.47 0.57
CA LEU A 560 -2.82 23.68 1.13
C LEU A 560 -3.81 24.18 2.18
N CYS A 561 -3.34 24.35 3.39
CA CYS A 561 -4.11 24.89 4.52
C CYS A 561 -3.72 26.33 4.78
N GLY A 562 -4.69 27.11 5.23
CA GLY A 562 -4.52 28.50 5.55
C GLY A 562 -4.99 28.86 6.96
N LEU A 563 -4.52 30.02 7.43
CA LEU A 563 -5.03 30.71 8.58
C LEU A 563 -5.91 31.87 8.11
N ARG A 564 -7.07 32.07 8.74
CA ARG A 564 -7.94 33.20 8.39
C ARG A 564 -7.35 34.52 8.92
N VAL A 565 -7.76 35.61 8.32
CA VAL A 565 -7.52 36.96 8.86
C VAL A 565 -8.10 37.09 10.24
N ASP A 566 -7.47 37.89 11.08
CA ASP A 566 -7.97 38.19 12.41
C ASP A 566 -9.03 39.34 12.44
N ASP A 567 -9.70 39.46 13.54
CA ASP A 567 -10.77 40.46 13.72
C ASP A 567 -10.26 41.92 13.65
N LYS A 568 -8.96 42.16 13.95
CA LYS A 568 -8.32 43.46 13.81
C LYS A 568 -8.17 43.83 12.33
N GLN A 569 -7.73 42.88 11.52
CA GLN A 569 -7.59 43.09 10.07
C GLN A 569 -8.95 43.27 9.40
N ILE A 570 -9.99 42.55 9.84
CA ILE A 570 -11.36 42.72 9.35
C ILE A 570 -11.89 44.12 9.64
N ARG A 571 -11.68 44.64 10.88
CA ARG A 571 -12.05 46.01 11.24
C ARG A 571 -11.27 47.07 10.45
N ALA A 572 -10.06 46.73 10.00
CA ALA A 572 -9.24 47.58 9.11
C ALA A 572 -9.64 47.46 7.63
N GLY A 573 -10.72 46.75 7.29
CA GLY A 573 -11.26 46.64 5.94
C GLY A 573 -10.81 45.43 5.13
N ALA A 574 -10.14 44.44 5.74
CA ALA A 574 -9.80 43.21 5.06
C ALA A 574 -11.03 42.33 4.83
N ASN A 575 -11.07 41.62 3.72
CA ASN A 575 -12.12 40.66 3.43
C ASN A 575 -12.14 39.55 4.51
N PRO A 576 -13.25 39.34 5.21
CA PRO A 576 -13.34 38.33 6.28
C PRO A 576 -13.05 36.91 5.81
N MET A 577 -13.27 36.60 4.53
CA MET A 577 -12.97 35.31 3.90
C MET A 577 -11.49 35.15 3.49
N LYS A 578 -10.65 36.16 3.67
CA LYS A 578 -9.26 36.08 3.27
C LYS A 578 -8.48 35.15 4.17
N CYS A 579 -7.69 34.28 3.55
CA CYS A 579 -6.82 33.32 4.22
C CYS A 579 -5.38 33.46 3.75
N PHE A 580 -4.45 33.27 4.68
CA PHE A 580 -3.01 33.27 4.41
C PHE A 580 -2.47 31.85 4.36
N SER A 581 -1.67 31.51 3.35
CA SER A 581 -1.07 30.19 3.22
C SER A 581 -0.16 29.87 4.40
N PHE A 582 -0.27 28.65 4.95
CA PHE A 582 0.42 28.27 6.17
C PHE A 582 1.22 26.97 6.04
N PHE A 583 0.63 25.87 5.57
CA PHE A 583 1.32 24.59 5.36
C PHE A 583 0.59 23.72 4.36
N LYS A 584 1.31 22.68 3.90
CA LYS A 584 0.77 21.64 3.02
C LYS A 584 0.66 20.31 3.73
N VAL A 585 -0.47 19.64 3.67
CA VAL A 585 -0.73 18.33 4.26
C VAL A 585 -1.13 17.31 3.22
N GLY A 586 -0.53 16.11 3.27
CA GLY A 586 -0.87 14.99 2.37
C GLY A 586 -0.78 13.62 3.06
N GLY A 587 -0.41 13.62 4.36
CA GLY A 587 -0.31 12.41 5.18
C GLY A 587 -1.42 12.34 6.23
N GLY A 588 -1.82 11.11 6.60
CA GLY A 588 -2.82 10.86 7.63
C GLY A 588 -4.22 10.54 7.09
N PHE A 589 -4.51 10.83 5.83
CA PHE A 589 -5.81 10.55 5.20
C PHE A 589 -5.94 9.07 4.83
N ASN A 590 -7.10 8.52 5.08
CA ASN A 590 -7.55 7.23 4.55
C ASN A 590 -8.42 7.41 3.29
N ALA A 591 -8.96 6.33 2.73
CA ALA A 591 -9.79 6.38 1.52
C ALA A 591 -11.12 7.10 1.76
N ASP A 592 -11.72 6.90 2.93
CA ASP A 592 -13.02 7.48 3.32
C ASP A 592 -12.89 8.98 3.54
N ASP A 593 -11.75 9.44 4.12
CA ASP A 593 -11.47 10.86 4.29
C ASP A 593 -11.39 11.58 2.94
N TYR A 594 -10.69 10.99 1.96
CA TYR A 594 -10.63 11.56 0.61
C TYR A 594 -11.99 11.56 -0.09
N ALA A 595 -12.80 10.51 0.11
CA ALA A 595 -14.16 10.44 -0.43
C ALA A 595 -15.06 11.51 0.19
N ALA A 596 -15.00 11.70 1.50
CA ALA A 596 -15.76 12.73 2.20
C ALA A 596 -15.36 14.16 1.77
N ILE A 597 -14.05 14.43 1.66
CA ILE A 597 -13.56 15.72 1.15
C ILE A 597 -14.09 15.95 -0.27
N ARG A 598 -13.98 14.96 -1.15
CA ARG A 598 -14.46 15.06 -2.53
C ARG A 598 -15.96 15.36 -2.58
N HIS A 599 -16.76 14.62 -1.82
CA HIS A 599 -18.22 14.80 -1.78
C HIS A 599 -18.61 16.20 -1.32
N GLN A 600 -17.96 16.74 -0.27
CA GLN A 600 -18.30 18.06 0.28
C GLN A 600 -17.81 19.22 -0.60
N THR A 601 -16.77 19.01 -1.41
CA THR A 601 -16.15 20.04 -2.24
C THR A 601 -16.34 19.82 -3.74
N ASP A 602 -17.22 18.90 -4.13
CA ASP A 602 -17.51 18.61 -5.53
C ASP A 602 -18.05 19.84 -6.27
N GLY A 603 -17.51 20.09 -7.48
CA GLY A 603 -17.87 21.25 -8.28
C GLY A 603 -17.38 22.61 -7.77
N LYS A 604 -16.73 22.69 -6.59
CA LYS A 604 -16.32 23.96 -5.94
C LYS A 604 -14.86 24.33 -6.19
N TRP A 605 -14.06 23.42 -6.74
CA TRP A 605 -12.64 23.64 -7.02
C TRP A 605 -12.43 24.48 -8.27
N ILE A 606 -11.66 25.56 -8.13
CA ILE A 606 -11.32 26.47 -9.21
C ILE A 606 -9.84 26.28 -9.56
N LYS A 607 -9.52 26.19 -10.87
CA LYS A 607 -8.12 26.07 -11.31
C LYS A 607 -7.34 27.31 -10.89
N TRP A 608 -6.11 27.09 -10.36
CA TRP A 608 -5.23 28.19 -10.03
C TRP A 608 -4.71 28.89 -11.28
N ASP A 609 -4.92 30.22 -11.38
CA ASP A 609 -4.32 31.03 -12.43
C ASP A 609 -3.17 31.85 -11.82
N ALA A 610 -1.96 31.63 -12.33
CA ALA A 610 -0.76 32.36 -11.86
C ALA A 610 -0.73 33.82 -12.35
N LYS A 611 -1.46 34.14 -13.44
CA LYS A 611 -1.54 35.51 -13.99
C LYS A 611 -2.58 36.36 -13.26
N SER A 612 -3.65 35.72 -12.75
CA SER A 612 -4.72 36.34 -11.98
C SER A 612 -4.99 35.56 -10.71
N PRO A 613 -4.08 35.60 -9.71
CA PRO A 613 -4.28 34.87 -8.46
C PRO A 613 -5.44 35.46 -7.67
N PRO A 614 -6.22 34.62 -6.93
CA PRO A 614 -7.39 35.06 -6.17
C PRO A 614 -6.98 35.76 -4.86
N THR A 615 -6.27 36.87 -4.95
CA THR A 615 -5.69 37.62 -3.79
C THR A 615 -6.72 38.18 -2.85
N GLU A 616 -7.98 38.28 -3.29
CA GLU A 616 -9.11 38.66 -2.45
C GLU A 616 -9.39 37.61 -1.37
N PHE A 617 -9.21 36.29 -1.69
CA PHE A 617 -9.52 35.18 -0.81
C PHE A 617 -8.27 34.46 -0.28
N ILE A 618 -7.20 34.42 -1.06
CA ILE A 618 -5.98 33.65 -0.73
C ILE A 618 -4.75 34.49 -0.99
N GLU A 619 -3.92 34.62 0.02
CA GLU A 619 -2.60 35.26 -0.11
C GLU A 619 -1.48 34.25 0.08
N LEU A 620 -0.66 34.07 -0.95
CA LEU A 620 0.55 33.25 -0.92
C LEU A 620 1.77 34.11 -0.57
N ALA A 621 2.92 33.47 -0.29
CA ALA A 621 4.18 34.19 -0.03
C ALA A 621 4.55 35.15 -1.17
N GLY A 622 5.18 36.28 -0.83
CA GLY A 622 5.44 37.39 -1.78
C GLY A 622 6.64 37.22 -2.70
N THR A 623 7.62 36.38 -2.35
CA THR A 623 8.85 36.18 -3.12
C THR A 623 8.69 35.20 -4.28
N HIS A 624 9.30 35.51 -5.44
CA HIS A 624 8.98 34.84 -6.70
C HIS A 624 9.51 33.42 -6.88
N GLN A 625 10.45 32.93 -6.09
CA GLN A 625 11.20 31.70 -6.39
C GLN A 625 10.81 30.46 -5.57
N GLU A 626 10.23 30.59 -4.39
CA GLU A 626 9.97 29.43 -3.50
C GLU A 626 8.52 29.32 -2.97
N LYS A 627 7.56 30.06 -3.55
CA LYS A 627 6.19 30.03 -3.07
C LYS A 627 5.46 28.73 -3.36
N GLU A 628 4.88 28.14 -2.34
CA GLU A 628 4.03 26.97 -2.48
C GLU A 628 2.71 27.34 -3.18
N ARG A 629 2.51 26.84 -4.40
CA ARG A 629 1.38 27.17 -5.26
C ARG A 629 0.50 25.95 -5.47
N PRO A 630 -0.80 26.01 -5.19
CA PRO A 630 -1.70 24.89 -5.44
C PRO A 630 -2.06 24.76 -6.92
N ASP A 631 -2.50 23.57 -7.33
CA ASP A 631 -3.02 23.31 -8.68
C ASP A 631 -4.45 23.85 -8.84
N VAL A 632 -5.24 23.76 -7.76
CA VAL A 632 -6.61 24.26 -7.65
C VAL A 632 -6.81 24.94 -6.30
N TRP A 633 -7.76 25.88 -6.24
CA TRP A 633 -8.14 26.54 -5.01
C TRP A 633 -9.65 26.49 -4.79
N ILE A 634 -10.08 26.77 -3.59
CA ILE A 634 -11.49 26.73 -3.20
C ILE A 634 -11.79 27.98 -2.35
N LYS A 635 -12.99 28.56 -2.56
CA LYS A 635 -13.42 29.67 -1.73
C LYS A 635 -13.61 29.23 -0.28
N PRO A 636 -13.20 30.02 0.72
CA PRO A 636 -13.29 29.64 2.12
C PRO A 636 -14.69 29.25 2.60
N ASN A 637 -15.75 29.89 2.10
CA ASN A 637 -17.13 29.53 2.43
C ASN A 637 -17.60 28.19 1.84
N ASP A 638 -16.95 27.70 0.80
CA ASP A 638 -17.24 26.43 0.14
C ASP A 638 -16.33 25.30 0.64
N SER A 639 -15.35 25.66 1.48
CA SER A 639 -14.29 24.77 1.95
C SER A 639 -14.66 24.09 3.28
N ILE A 640 -13.73 23.26 3.73
CA ILE A 640 -13.86 22.47 4.95
C ILE A 640 -12.69 22.75 5.91
N VAL A 641 -12.97 22.60 7.20
CA VAL A 641 -11.97 22.68 8.25
C VAL A 641 -11.49 21.27 8.59
N ILE A 642 -10.18 21.13 8.75
CA ILE A 642 -9.53 19.88 9.12
C ILE A 642 -8.69 20.05 10.38
N GLU A 643 -8.70 19.02 11.21
CA GLU A 643 -7.80 18.92 12.35
C GLU A 643 -6.49 18.31 11.89
N VAL A 644 -5.39 19.01 12.12
CA VAL A 644 -4.04 18.60 11.74
C VAL A 644 -3.14 18.60 12.96
N LYS A 645 -2.29 17.59 13.07
CA LYS A 645 -1.25 17.48 14.07
C LYS A 645 0.12 17.58 13.42
N ALA A 646 1.07 18.24 14.06
CA ALA A 646 2.44 18.37 13.56
C ALA A 646 3.46 18.14 14.66
N ALA A 647 4.70 17.90 14.27
CA ALA A 647 5.81 17.71 15.20
C ALA A 647 6.24 19.05 15.82
N SER A 648 6.38 20.08 14.99
CA SER A 648 6.78 21.42 15.40
C SER A 648 6.40 22.46 14.35
N VAL A 649 6.51 23.73 14.73
CA VAL A 649 6.42 24.88 13.83
C VAL A 649 7.84 25.29 13.42
N SER A 650 8.04 25.57 12.14
CA SER A 650 9.32 26.08 11.60
C SER A 650 9.09 27.35 10.79
N ILE A 651 10.10 28.19 10.68
CA ILE A 651 10.11 29.37 9.81
C ILE A 651 10.21 28.89 8.36
N SER A 652 9.43 29.48 7.47
CA SER A 652 9.43 29.14 6.05
C SER A 652 8.97 30.31 5.19
N ASP A 653 9.79 30.72 4.25
CA ASP A 653 9.47 31.78 3.30
C ASP A 653 8.53 31.30 2.17
N SER A 654 8.27 29.99 2.08
CA SER A 654 7.35 29.41 1.09
C SER A 654 5.89 29.74 1.36
N PHE A 655 5.54 30.14 2.58
CA PHE A 655 4.17 30.44 3.01
C PHE A 655 4.03 31.87 3.49
N ARG A 656 2.84 32.46 3.30
CA ARG A 656 2.56 33.86 3.66
C ARG A 656 2.69 34.17 5.15
N THR A 657 2.42 33.18 5.98
CA THR A 657 2.54 33.33 7.45
C THR A 657 3.98 33.40 7.93
N ASN A 658 4.98 33.16 7.04
CA ASN A 658 6.40 32.96 7.35
C ASN A 658 6.66 31.76 8.30
N PHE A 659 5.64 30.95 8.54
CA PHE A 659 5.71 29.71 9.30
C PHE A 659 5.14 28.55 8.50
N THR A 660 5.59 27.35 8.84
CA THR A 660 5.00 26.10 8.36
C THR A 660 5.04 25.03 9.45
N LEU A 661 4.24 23.99 9.27
CA LEU A 661 4.25 22.84 10.16
C LEU A 661 5.24 21.79 9.66
N ARG A 662 6.08 21.27 10.54
CA ARG A 662 6.93 20.11 10.23
C ARG A 662 6.13 18.82 10.40
N PHE A 663 6.15 17.98 9.37
CA PHE A 663 5.47 16.69 9.32
C PHE A 663 3.97 16.75 9.66
N PRO A 664 3.19 17.65 9.01
CA PRO A 664 1.77 17.79 9.30
C PRO A 664 1.03 16.49 8.92
N ARG A 665 0.14 16.06 9.81
CA ARG A 665 -0.70 14.89 9.62
C ARG A 665 -2.15 15.22 9.88
N PHE A 666 -2.98 14.89 8.93
CA PHE A 666 -4.43 14.91 9.08
C PHE A 666 -4.87 13.94 10.18
N LYS A 667 -5.80 14.37 11.02
CA LYS A 667 -6.42 13.58 12.08
C LYS A 667 -7.88 13.26 11.77
N ARG A 668 -8.67 14.29 11.49
CA ARG A 668 -10.10 14.15 11.15
C ARG A 668 -10.64 15.39 10.46
N LEU A 669 -11.77 15.22 9.79
CA LEU A 669 -12.61 16.33 9.35
C LEU A 669 -13.28 16.98 10.56
N ARG A 670 -13.52 18.28 10.47
CA ARG A 670 -14.23 19.07 11.49
C ARG A 670 -15.56 19.61 10.91
N PRO A 671 -16.57 18.73 10.75
CA PRO A 671 -17.88 19.15 10.24
C PRO A 671 -18.64 20.09 11.21
N ASP A 672 -18.20 20.11 12.45
CA ASP A 672 -18.66 21.01 13.51
C ASP A 672 -18.11 22.43 13.41
N LYS A 673 -17.16 22.68 12.46
CA LYS A 673 -16.51 23.98 12.25
C LYS A 673 -16.68 24.45 10.82
N ASP A 674 -16.85 25.75 10.68
CA ASP A 674 -16.89 26.46 9.41
C ASP A 674 -15.64 27.34 9.22
N TRP A 675 -15.57 28.05 8.10
CA TRP A 675 -14.44 28.96 7.82
C TRP A 675 -14.28 30.09 8.83
N LYS A 676 -15.37 30.51 9.55
CA LYS A 676 -15.33 31.56 10.57
C LYS A 676 -14.72 31.06 11.86
N SER A 677 -14.89 29.80 12.17
CA SER A 677 -14.36 29.14 13.38
C SER A 677 -13.01 28.46 13.14
N ALA A 678 -12.46 28.51 11.92
CA ALA A 678 -11.11 28.08 11.63
C ALA A 678 -10.07 28.98 12.32
N LEU A 679 -8.89 28.42 12.59
CA LEU A 679 -7.80 29.11 13.28
C LEU A 679 -7.39 30.39 12.53
N SER A 680 -7.35 31.52 13.28
CA SER A 680 -6.85 32.80 12.78
C SER A 680 -5.34 32.94 13.00
N ILE A 681 -4.75 33.95 12.36
CA ILE A 681 -3.32 34.29 12.58
C ILE A 681 -3.07 34.65 14.04
N GLU A 682 -3.90 35.51 14.64
CA GLU A 682 -3.78 35.89 16.04
C GLU A 682 -3.89 34.66 16.95
N GLY A 683 -4.92 33.84 16.76
CA GLY A 683 -5.09 32.61 17.52
C GLY A 683 -3.91 31.63 17.39
N PHE A 684 -3.30 31.55 16.21
CA PHE A 684 -2.08 30.76 16.02
C PHE A 684 -0.89 31.33 16.78
N MET A 685 -0.70 32.66 16.74
CA MET A 685 0.41 33.33 17.45
C MET A 685 0.24 33.21 18.97
N GLU A 686 -1.00 33.30 19.49
CA GLU A 686 -1.28 33.06 20.92
C GLU A 686 -0.98 31.62 21.33
N LEU A 687 -1.39 30.61 20.50
CA LEU A 687 -1.07 29.22 20.76
C LEU A 687 0.45 28.98 20.75
N LYS A 688 1.15 29.60 19.80
CA LYS A 688 2.62 29.51 19.71
C LYS A 688 3.27 30.12 20.95
N ALA A 689 2.84 31.30 21.38
CA ALA A 689 3.37 31.96 22.57
C ALA A 689 3.11 31.14 23.85
N LYS A 690 1.89 30.61 24.04
CA LYS A 690 1.57 29.71 25.16
C LYS A 690 2.43 28.47 25.20
N VAL A 691 2.74 27.88 24.03
CA VAL A 691 3.64 26.71 23.94
C VAL A 691 5.08 27.11 24.28
N GLU A 692 5.52 28.29 23.90
CA GLU A 692 6.85 28.82 24.21
C GLU A 692 6.96 29.22 25.69
N GLU A 693 5.96 29.87 26.28
CA GLU A 693 5.89 30.19 27.71
C GLU A 693 5.78 28.92 28.58
N GLY A 694 4.98 27.91 28.17
CA GLY A 694 4.88 26.62 28.87
C GLY A 694 6.19 25.83 28.89
N LYS A 695 7.12 26.06 27.98
CA LYS A 695 8.46 25.48 28.01
C LYS A 695 9.34 26.05 29.12
N ASP A 696 9.22 27.31 29.44
CA ASP A 696 9.97 27.96 30.53
C ASP A 696 9.45 27.58 31.91
N ASP A 697 8.15 27.31 32.08
CA ASP A 697 7.56 26.92 33.35
C ASP A 697 7.74 25.42 33.68
N GLU A 698 7.79 24.51 32.72
CA GLU A 698 8.06 23.09 32.97
C GLU A 698 9.49 22.80 33.45
N PHE A 699 10.45 23.71 33.20
CA PHE A 699 11.78 23.63 33.77
C PHE A 699 11.87 24.08 35.24
N ARG A 700 10.81 24.70 35.80
CA ARG A 700 10.80 25.26 37.17
C ARG A 700 9.98 24.53 38.20
N VAL A 701 9.23 23.50 37.88
CA VAL A 701 8.31 22.91 38.87
C VAL A 701 8.31 21.39 38.91
N ASP A 702 9.22 20.86 39.68
CA ASP A 702 8.88 19.82 40.61
C ASP A 702 7.98 20.38 41.71
N LYS A 703 6.67 20.32 41.57
CA LYS A 703 5.69 20.26 42.67
C LYS A 703 4.25 20.20 42.15
N LYS A 704 3.68 18.99 42.26
CA LYS A 704 2.25 18.73 42.51
C LYS A 704 1.22 19.43 41.61
N LYS A 705 1.03 18.94 40.41
CA LYS A 705 -0.30 18.86 39.82
C LYS A 705 -0.80 17.41 39.93
N LYS A 706 -1.87 17.23 40.71
CA LYS A 706 -2.62 15.97 40.74
C LYS A 706 -2.94 15.58 39.30
N PRO A 707 -2.67 14.32 38.86
CA PRO A 707 -3.09 13.88 37.55
C PRO A 707 -4.61 14.04 37.49
N SER A 708 -5.12 14.76 36.51
CA SER A 708 -6.52 14.65 36.14
C SER A 708 -6.77 13.16 35.93
N LYS A 709 -7.70 12.59 36.62
CA LYS A 709 -8.15 11.22 36.47
C LYS A 709 -8.50 11.00 35.00
N ARG A 710 -7.55 10.58 34.19
CA ARG A 710 -7.85 9.76 33.04
C ARG A 710 -8.58 8.55 33.65
N LEU A 711 -9.86 8.43 33.35
CA LEU A 711 -10.59 7.19 33.57
C LEU A 711 -9.71 6.08 33.03
N LYS A 712 -8.99 5.38 33.94
CA LYS A 712 -8.51 4.05 33.64
C LYS A 712 -9.76 3.30 33.21
N ARG A 713 -9.84 2.93 31.95
CA ARG A 713 -10.68 1.80 31.57
C ARG A 713 -10.12 0.64 32.37
N GLU A 714 -10.74 0.39 33.52
CA GLU A 714 -10.54 -0.84 34.24
C GLU A 714 -10.79 -1.97 33.25
N LYS A 715 -9.92 -2.95 33.25
CA LYS A 715 -10.15 -4.18 32.50
C LYS A 715 -11.37 -4.81 33.15
N ILE A 716 -12.53 -4.59 32.54
CA ILE A 716 -13.78 -5.23 32.92
C ILE A 716 -13.58 -6.70 32.69
N ILE A 717 -13.55 -7.46 33.75
CA ILE A 717 -13.59 -8.92 33.67
C ILE A 717 -15.08 -9.25 33.57
N ALA A 718 -15.51 -9.66 32.36
CA ALA A 718 -16.89 -10.07 32.13
C ALA A 718 -17.31 -11.14 33.13
N GLY A 719 -18.43 -10.92 33.81
CA GLY A 719 -19.00 -11.83 34.82
C GLY A 719 -18.80 -11.44 36.29
N THR A 720 -18.17 -10.30 36.62
CA THR A 720 -18.17 -9.71 37.93
C THR A 720 -19.35 -8.74 38.07
N GLU A 721 -20.16 -8.89 39.14
CA GLU A 721 -21.41 -8.13 39.37
C GLU A 721 -21.22 -6.63 39.67
N GLU A 722 -19.97 -6.12 39.64
CA GLU A 722 -19.65 -4.74 40.00
C GLU A 722 -19.50 -3.78 38.84
N ASP A 723 -19.65 -4.23 37.60
CA ASP A 723 -19.56 -3.36 36.44
C ASP A 723 -20.87 -2.64 36.16
N GLY A 724 -20.96 -1.48 36.75
CA GLY A 724 -22.08 -0.63 36.71
C GLY A 724 -22.63 -0.36 35.29
N LYS A 725 -23.93 -0.72 35.18
CA LYS A 725 -24.91 -0.08 34.31
C LYS A 725 -24.82 -0.31 32.81
N VAL A 726 -24.83 -1.55 32.37
CA VAL A 726 -25.80 -1.96 31.37
C VAL A 726 -26.89 -2.66 32.11
N LEU A 727 -28.06 -2.06 32.21
CA LEU A 727 -29.23 -2.70 32.79
C LEU A 727 -29.52 -3.94 31.94
N TYR A 728 -29.24 -5.11 32.53
CA TYR A 728 -29.73 -6.38 32.01
C TYR A 728 -31.24 -6.45 32.29
N GLU A 729 -32.06 -6.24 31.27
CA GLU A 729 -33.52 -6.24 31.35
C GLU A 729 -34.11 -7.67 31.34
N GLY A 730 -33.29 -8.69 31.44
CA GLY A 730 -33.70 -10.10 31.33
C GLY A 730 -33.49 -10.63 29.89
N PRO A 731 -33.69 -11.95 29.67
CA PRO A 731 -33.52 -12.53 28.35
C PRO A 731 -34.63 -12.08 27.40
N ASN A 732 -34.25 -11.43 26.29
CA ASN A 732 -35.17 -11.02 25.23
C ASN A 732 -35.73 -12.22 24.47
N THR A 733 -34.92 -13.26 24.31
CA THR A 733 -35.27 -14.57 23.75
C THR A 733 -34.64 -15.68 24.57
N GLY A 734 -35.13 -16.93 24.43
CA GLY A 734 -34.58 -18.10 25.11
C GLY A 734 -33.73 -18.98 24.19
N VAL A 735 -33.19 -18.44 23.08
CA VAL A 735 -32.45 -19.24 22.08
C VAL A 735 -31.33 -20.04 22.69
N PHE A 736 -30.55 -19.46 23.60
CA PHE A 736 -29.39 -20.08 24.22
C PHE A 736 -29.69 -20.57 25.65
N GLU A 737 -30.98 -20.73 26.01
CA GLU A 737 -31.34 -21.20 27.35
C GLU A 737 -30.82 -22.62 27.61
N GLY A 738 -30.08 -22.78 28.71
CA GLY A 738 -29.42 -24.04 29.06
C GLY A 738 -28.02 -24.21 28.45
N MET A 739 -27.59 -23.37 27.54
CA MET A 739 -26.27 -23.45 26.88
C MET A 739 -25.21 -22.66 27.63
N ASP A 740 -23.99 -23.20 27.66
CA ASP A 740 -22.84 -22.64 28.35
C ASP A 740 -21.78 -22.20 27.33
N PHE A 741 -21.29 -20.97 27.44
CA PHE A 741 -20.37 -20.36 26.46
C PHE A 741 -19.08 -19.87 27.09
N CYS A 742 -18.00 -19.98 26.32
CA CYS A 742 -16.73 -19.35 26.66
C CYS A 742 -16.20 -18.56 25.45
N ILE A 743 -16.19 -17.23 25.54
CA ILE A 743 -15.75 -16.35 24.46
C ILE A 743 -14.26 -16.02 24.62
N LEU A 744 -13.43 -16.32 23.62
CA LEU A 744 -11.99 -16.17 23.70
C LEU A 744 -11.43 -15.02 22.84
N SER A 745 -12.16 -14.52 21.85
CA SER A 745 -11.70 -13.39 21.05
C SER A 745 -12.83 -12.49 20.56
N ASP A 746 -12.48 -11.27 20.17
CA ASP A 746 -13.38 -10.35 19.47
C ASP A 746 -13.68 -10.84 18.07
N MET A 747 -14.81 -10.40 17.50
CA MET A 747 -15.21 -10.60 16.11
C MET A 747 -14.73 -9.43 15.23
N ILE A 748 -14.25 -9.73 14.01
CA ILE A 748 -13.82 -8.71 13.04
C ILE A 748 -14.80 -8.60 11.87
N LEU A 749 -15.29 -9.72 11.34
CA LEU A 749 -16.13 -9.81 10.17
C LEU A 749 -17.37 -10.66 10.46
N PRO A 750 -18.52 -10.37 9.84
CA PRO A 750 -18.83 -9.25 8.95
C PRO A 750 -18.97 -7.91 9.68
N VAL A 751 -19.27 -7.91 10.97
CA VAL A 751 -19.43 -6.72 11.81
C VAL A 751 -18.46 -6.79 12.98
N LYS A 752 -17.75 -5.69 13.24
CA LYS A 752 -16.82 -5.63 14.38
C LYS A 752 -17.59 -5.57 15.69
N LYS A 753 -17.41 -6.61 16.53
CA LYS A 753 -17.97 -6.70 17.89
C LYS A 753 -16.88 -7.11 18.88
N SER A 754 -16.86 -6.45 20.02
CA SER A 754 -15.94 -6.81 21.11
C SER A 754 -16.43 -8.10 21.81
N LYS A 755 -15.52 -8.76 22.52
CA LYS A 755 -15.85 -9.91 23.36
C LYS A 755 -17.02 -9.59 24.30
N ALA A 756 -17.00 -8.44 24.97
CA ALA A 756 -18.05 -8.01 25.89
C ALA A 756 -19.41 -7.85 25.21
N GLU A 757 -19.47 -7.33 23.99
CA GLU A 757 -20.72 -7.22 23.23
C GLU A 757 -21.27 -8.60 22.85
N ILE A 758 -20.40 -9.54 22.46
CA ILE A 758 -20.82 -10.91 22.15
C ILE A 758 -21.34 -11.61 23.41
N GLU A 759 -20.67 -11.46 24.56
CA GLU A 759 -21.11 -11.97 25.84
C GLU A 759 -22.49 -11.39 26.25
N THR A 760 -22.72 -10.11 26.02
CA THR A 760 -24.00 -9.44 26.26
C THR A 760 -25.11 -10.00 25.37
N ILE A 761 -24.84 -10.21 24.09
CA ILE A 761 -25.81 -10.82 23.14
C ILE A 761 -26.20 -12.21 23.62
N ILE A 762 -25.25 -13.04 24.02
CA ILE A 762 -25.52 -14.39 24.50
C ILE A 762 -26.35 -14.37 25.83
N LYS A 763 -26.00 -13.51 26.77
CA LYS A 763 -26.75 -13.33 28.02
C LYS A 763 -28.17 -12.85 27.78
N ASN A 764 -28.35 -11.87 26.92
CA ASN A 764 -29.67 -11.34 26.54
C ASN A 764 -30.56 -12.36 25.83
N ASN A 765 -29.99 -13.45 25.36
CA ASN A 765 -30.70 -14.54 24.70
C ASN A 765 -30.69 -15.85 25.52
N GLY A 766 -30.45 -15.77 26.84
CA GLY A 766 -30.60 -16.87 27.81
C GLY A 766 -29.37 -17.74 28.04
N GLY A 767 -28.24 -17.47 27.36
CA GLY A 767 -27.00 -18.23 27.50
C GLY A 767 -26.16 -17.82 28.74
N ARG A 768 -25.39 -18.77 29.28
CA ARG A 768 -24.51 -18.57 30.43
C ARG A 768 -23.05 -18.43 29.97
N ILE A 769 -22.30 -17.49 30.56
CA ILE A 769 -20.93 -17.23 30.17
C ILE A 769 -19.93 -17.74 31.21
N TYR A 770 -18.89 -18.42 30.73
CA TYR A 770 -17.76 -18.92 31.51
C TYR A 770 -16.44 -18.34 31.03
N GLN A 771 -15.51 -18.13 31.96
CA GLN A 771 -14.20 -17.54 31.64
C GLN A 771 -13.16 -18.58 31.19
N SER A 772 -13.43 -19.86 31.49
CA SER A 772 -12.55 -20.96 31.10
C SER A 772 -13.31 -22.02 30.30
N PRO A 773 -12.73 -22.51 29.20
CA PRO A 773 -13.33 -23.63 28.45
C PRO A 773 -13.32 -24.95 29.21
N SER A 774 -12.55 -25.05 30.31
CA SER A 774 -12.47 -26.26 31.16
C SER A 774 -13.41 -26.21 32.33
N ALA A 775 -14.28 -25.20 32.46
CA ALA A 775 -15.17 -25.07 33.63
C ALA A 775 -16.31 -26.11 33.62
N LYS A 776 -16.64 -26.64 32.44
CA LYS A 776 -17.63 -27.72 32.24
C LYS A 776 -17.29 -28.54 30.99
N GLU A 777 -17.85 -29.75 30.86
CA GLU A 777 -17.57 -30.61 29.71
C GLU A 777 -18.21 -30.12 28.39
N ASP A 778 -19.39 -29.49 28.44
CA ASP A 778 -20.18 -29.10 27.25
C ASP A 778 -20.16 -27.60 26.96
N ILE A 779 -19.06 -26.93 27.27
CA ILE A 779 -18.92 -25.48 26.98
C ILE A 779 -18.68 -25.25 25.49
N ILE A 780 -19.51 -24.37 24.87
CA ILE A 780 -19.34 -23.91 23.51
C ILE A 780 -18.26 -22.83 23.51
N VAL A 781 -17.12 -23.13 22.87
CA VAL A 781 -16.00 -22.18 22.75
C VAL A 781 -16.19 -21.31 21.53
N VAL A 782 -16.26 -20.00 21.73
CA VAL A 782 -16.48 -19.02 20.66
C VAL A 782 -15.22 -18.19 20.46
N ALA A 783 -14.69 -18.16 19.21
CA ALA A 783 -13.55 -17.34 18.85
C ALA A 783 -13.50 -17.08 17.33
N ASP A 784 -13.09 -15.87 16.95
CA ASP A 784 -12.89 -15.47 15.56
C ASP A 784 -11.39 -15.46 15.15
N LYS A 785 -10.50 -15.41 16.14
CA LYS A 785 -9.04 -15.31 15.94
C LYS A 785 -8.28 -16.41 16.66
N ARG A 786 -7.18 -16.83 16.08
CA ARG A 786 -6.24 -17.75 16.71
C ARG A 786 -5.37 -17.03 17.75
N VAL A 787 -5.97 -16.66 18.90
CA VAL A 787 -5.20 -16.19 20.05
C VAL A 787 -4.49 -17.37 20.74
N VAL A 788 -3.56 -17.12 21.64
CA VAL A 788 -2.72 -18.16 22.29
C VAL A 788 -3.56 -19.30 22.89
N LYS A 789 -4.64 -18.97 23.61
CA LYS A 789 -5.57 -19.99 24.19
C LYS A 789 -6.27 -20.81 23.10
N VAL A 790 -6.72 -20.16 22.04
CA VAL A 790 -7.37 -20.82 20.89
C VAL A 790 -6.39 -21.75 20.17
N ALA A 791 -5.15 -21.29 19.95
CA ALA A 791 -4.11 -22.11 19.33
C ALA A 791 -3.79 -23.37 20.17
N SER A 792 -3.79 -23.26 21.50
CA SER A 792 -3.62 -24.38 22.42
C SER A 792 -4.77 -25.38 22.33
N LEU A 793 -6.03 -24.92 22.27
CA LEU A 793 -7.21 -25.76 22.11
C LEU A 793 -7.22 -26.48 20.76
N ILE A 794 -6.87 -25.78 19.67
CA ILE A 794 -6.71 -26.39 18.34
C ILE A 794 -5.65 -27.50 18.36
N LYS A 795 -4.52 -27.27 19.03
CA LYS A 795 -3.47 -28.27 19.15
C LYS A 795 -3.90 -29.49 19.96
N SER A 796 -4.78 -29.32 20.94
CA SER A 796 -5.34 -30.43 21.74
C SER A 796 -6.34 -31.28 20.94
N GLY A 797 -7.00 -30.74 19.94
CA GLY A 797 -7.96 -31.43 19.07
C GLY A 797 -9.27 -31.83 19.71
N LYS A 798 -9.49 -31.52 21.00
CA LYS A 798 -10.59 -32.06 21.81
C LYS A 798 -11.88 -31.24 21.79
N THR A 799 -11.85 -30.00 21.27
CA THR A 799 -12.99 -29.08 21.42
C THR A 799 -13.26 -28.36 20.12
N ASN A 800 -14.51 -28.34 19.70
CA ASN A 800 -14.96 -27.53 18.57
C ASN A 800 -14.86 -26.04 18.93
N ILE A 801 -14.43 -25.20 17.98
CA ILE A 801 -14.33 -23.74 18.17
C ILE A 801 -15.22 -23.08 17.15
N VAL A 802 -16.24 -22.39 17.61
CA VAL A 802 -17.29 -21.76 16.81
C VAL A 802 -16.95 -20.27 16.61
N LYS A 803 -17.22 -19.74 15.45
CA LYS A 803 -17.10 -18.29 15.20
C LYS A 803 -18.29 -17.53 15.80
N PRO A 804 -18.09 -16.28 16.27
CA PRO A 804 -19.19 -15.46 16.79
C PRO A 804 -20.32 -15.21 15.79
N GLN A 805 -20.04 -15.37 14.48
CA GLN A 805 -21.03 -15.26 13.42
C GLN A 805 -22.19 -16.23 13.60
N TRP A 806 -21.93 -17.45 14.07
CA TRP A 806 -23.00 -18.41 14.40
C TRP A 806 -23.96 -17.89 15.48
N VAL A 807 -23.42 -17.19 16.49
CA VAL A 807 -24.25 -16.56 17.55
C VAL A 807 -25.19 -15.52 16.94
N LEU A 808 -24.70 -14.71 16.01
CA LEU A 808 -25.51 -13.70 15.34
C LEU A 808 -26.57 -14.31 14.45
N HIS A 809 -26.23 -15.35 13.68
CA HIS A 809 -27.19 -16.04 12.81
C HIS A 809 -28.28 -16.74 13.63
N ALA A 810 -27.94 -17.38 14.76
CA ALA A 810 -28.92 -18.02 15.65
C ALA A 810 -29.92 -17.02 16.25
N VAL A 811 -29.46 -15.82 16.61
CA VAL A 811 -30.32 -14.73 17.11
C VAL A 811 -31.20 -14.18 16.02
N ALA A 812 -30.63 -13.89 14.81
CA ALA A 812 -31.37 -13.34 13.69
C ALA A 812 -32.47 -14.28 13.19
N GLN A 813 -32.24 -15.59 13.15
CA GLN A 813 -33.23 -16.58 12.76
C GLN A 813 -34.44 -16.58 13.69
N MET A 814 -34.23 -16.39 15.00
CA MET A 814 -35.31 -16.31 15.96
C MET A 814 -36.14 -15.03 15.87
N GLU A 815 -35.53 -13.91 15.52
CA GLU A 815 -36.26 -12.66 15.26
C GLU A 815 -37.24 -12.79 14.08
N THR A 816 -36.86 -13.57 13.07
CA THR A 816 -37.69 -13.85 11.89
C THR A 816 -38.85 -14.80 12.23
N ASP A 817 -38.61 -15.81 13.07
CA ASP A 817 -39.60 -16.82 13.41
C ASP A 817 -40.54 -16.41 14.55
N ALA A 818 -40.26 -15.35 15.32
CA ALA A 818 -41.10 -14.83 16.40
C ALA A 818 -42.54 -14.48 15.97
N THR A 819 -42.74 -14.18 14.68
CA THR A 819 -44.08 -13.94 14.12
C THR A 819 -44.90 -15.19 13.85
N LEU A 820 -44.28 -16.39 13.88
CA LEU A 820 -44.87 -17.67 13.53
C LEU A 820 -45.15 -18.58 14.73
N GLY A 821 -44.83 -18.17 15.94
CA GLY A 821 -45.13 -18.92 17.20
C GLY A 821 -44.47 -20.29 17.32
N ARG A 822 -43.31 -20.51 16.66
CA ARG A 822 -42.63 -21.80 16.61
C ARG A 822 -41.59 -21.98 17.71
N SER A 823 -41.41 -23.20 18.08
CA SER A 823 -40.56 -23.80 19.09
C SER A 823 -39.08 -23.45 18.91
N ARG A 824 -38.34 -23.27 20.01
CA ARG A 824 -36.92 -23.09 20.16
C ARG A 824 -36.11 -24.02 19.25
N PHE A 825 -35.56 -23.51 18.16
CA PHE A 825 -34.63 -24.25 17.32
C PHE A 825 -33.34 -23.48 17.24
N VAL A 826 -32.26 -24.07 17.76
CA VAL A 826 -30.91 -23.52 17.60
C VAL A 826 -30.37 -24.03 16.29
N ILE A 827 -29.98 -23.14 15.41
CA ILE A 827 -29.41 -23.54 14.12
C ILE A 827 -28.18 -24.44 14.31
N PRO A 828 -28.06 -25.54 13.54
CA PRO A 828 -26.89 -26.41 13.61
C PRO A 828 -25.62 -25.68 13.12
N TYR A 829 -24.48 -26.23 13.47
CA TYR A 829 -23.21 -25.70 12.98
C TYR A 829 -23.03 -25.97 11.48
N GLU A 830 -22.58 -24.99 10.76
CA GLU A 830 -22.15 -25.09 9.36
C GLU A 830 -20.63 -25.02 9.28
N THR A 831 -20.06 -25.52 8.20
CA THR A 831 -18.61 -25.43 7.98
C THR A 831 -18.10 -23.99 8.03
N GLY A 832 -18.89 -23.01 7.56
CA GLY A 832 -18.61 -21.57 7.61
C GLY A 832 -18.54 -20.99 9.04
N HIS A 833 -19.29 -21.56 9.98
CA HIS A 833 -19.34 -21.16 11.39
C HIS A 833 -18.16 -21.69 12.22
N MET A 834 -17.37 -22.62 11.70
CA MET A 834 -16.31 -23.25 12.46
C MET A 834 -14.97 -22.54 12.26
N LEU A 835 -14.29 -22.24 13.37
CA LEU A 835 -12.88 -21.87 13.37
C LEU A 835 -11.99 -23.12 13.44
N PHE A 836 -12.45 -24.13 14.19
CA PHE A 836 -11.83 -25.44 14.27
C PHE A 836 -12.92 -26.50 14.58
N THR A 837 -12.85 -27.64 13.87
CA THR A 837 -13.78 -28.77 14.04
C THR A 837 -12.98 -30.01 14.39
N ARG A 838 -13.46 -30.77 15.39
CA ARG A 838 -12.90 -32.09 15.71
C ARG A 838 -13.09 -33.03 14.53
N GLU A 839 -12.19 -33.98 14.39
CA GLU A 839 -12.27 -34.97 13.30
C GLU A 839 -13.58 -35.75 13.28
N GLU A 840 -14.06 -36.11 14.43
CA GLU A 840 -15.33 -36.88 14.66
C GLU A 840 -16.56 -36.09 14.19
N ASP A 841 -16.56 -34.76 14.26
CA ASP A 841 -17.72 -33.91 13.95
C ASP A 841 -17.72 -33.35 12.53
N LYS A 842 -16.65 -33.57 11.77
CA LYS A 842 -16.50 -32.95 10.45
C LYS A 842 -17.58 -33.35 9.45
N GLU A 843 -17.92 -34.61 9.38
CA GLU A 843 -18.91 -35.09 8.44
C GLU A 843 -20.32 -34.62 8.82
N SER A 844 -20.66 -34.64 10.10
CA SER A 844 -21.99 -34.21 10.58
C SER A 844 -22.19 -32.69 10.37
N ILE A 845 -21.14 -31.90 10.59
CA ILE A 845 -21.22 -30.45 10.38
C ILE A 845 -21.22 -30.10 8.88
N ALA A 846 -20.48 -30.83 8.06
CA ALA A 846 -20.45 -30.61 6.61
C ALA A 846 -21.81 -30.99 5.97
N ALA A 847 -22.55 -31.92 6.55
CA ALA A 847 -23.89 -32.32 6.07
C ALA A 847 -24.96 -31.23 6.24
N ASN A 848 -24.71 -30.18 7.01
CA ASN A 848 -25.66 -29.08 7.27
C ASN A 848 -25.65 -27.98 6.17
N SER A 849 -24.80 -28.10 5.19
CA SER A 849 -24.72 -27.20 4.01
C SER A 849 -24.40 -27.99 2.74
N ASP A 850 -24.76 -27.46 1.59
CA ASP A 850 -24.40 -28.06 0.31
C ASP A 850 -22.91 -27.92 -0.02
N GLN A 851 -22.48 -28.44 -1.15
CA GLN A 851 -21.08 -28.38 -1.61
C GLN A 851 -20.59 -26.97 -1.91
N TYR A 852 -21.49 -26.01 -2.09
CA TYR A 852 -21.20 -24.59 -2.35
C TYR A 852 -21.23 -23.74 -1.08
N GLY A 853 -21.68 -24.31 0.04
CA GLY A 853 -21.79 -23.66 1.34
C GLY A 853 -23.14 -23.01 1.61
N ASP A 854 -24.17 -23.36 0.80
CA ASP A 854 -25.54 -22.93 1.06
C ASP A 854 -26.14 -23.76 2.21
N PRO A 855 -26.62 -23.13 3.30
CA PRO A 855 -27.11 -23.81 4.47
C PRO A 855 -28.53 -24.39 4.28
N TYR A 856 -28.79 -25.54 4.89
CA TYR A 856 -30.13 -26.17 4.86
C TYR A 856 -31.07 -25.69 5.96
N CYS A 857 -30.57 -25.05 6.97
CA CYS A 857 -31.31 -24.79 8.22
C CYS A 857 -31.50 -23.33 8.60
N ARG A 858 -31.11 -22.41 7.75
CA ARG A 858 -31.29 -20.95 7.95
C ARG A 858 -31.42 -20.22 6.63
N ASP A 859 -32.01 -19.03 6.66
CA ASP A 859 -32.03 -18.13 5.54
C ASP A 859 -30.67 -17.44 5.33
N VAL A 860 -30.29 -17.25 4.08
CA VAL A 860 -29.06 -16.54 3.70
C VAL A 860 -29.37 -15.11 3.24
N GLY A 861 -28.55 -14.16 3.65
CA GLY A 861 -28.69 -12.78 3.21
C GLY A 861 -28.24 -12.61 1.74
N PRO A 862 -28.66 -11.53 1.06
CA PRO A 862 -28.33 -11.29 -0.37
C PRO A 862 -26.84 -11.25 -0.68
N GLU A 863 -26.01 -10.76 0.23
CA GLU A 863 -24.56 -10.70 0.05
C GLU A 863 -23.90 -12.07 0.21
N GLU A 864 -24.38 -12.87 1.15
CA GLU A 864 -23.92 -14.23 1.38
C GLU A 864 -24.31 -15.12 0.21
N LEU A 865 -25.58 -15.02 -0.25
CA LEU A 865 -26.07 -15.74 -1.43
C LEU A 865 -25.24 -15.40 -2.69
N ARG A 866 -24.91 -14.14 -2.89
CA ARG A 866 -24.01 -13.73 -3.99
C ARG A 866 -22.64 -14.40 -3.87
N GLY A 867 -22.08 -14.50 -2.66
CA GLY A 867 -20.81 -15.18 -2.42
C GLY A 867 -20.87 -16.67 -2.71
N ILE A 868 -21.99 -17.33 -2.38
CA ILE A 868 -22.26 -18.74 -2.69
C ILE A 868 -22.35 -18.93 -4.22
N MET A 869 -23.12 -18.10 -4.90
CA MET A 869 -23.28 -18.12 -6.36
C MET A 869 -21.96 -17.83 -7.11
N ASP A 870 -21.15 -16.90 -6.63
CA ASP A 870 -19.83 -16.62 -7.20
C ASP A 870 -18.85 -17.81 -7.00
N GLY A 871 -19.07 -18.64 -5.99
CA GLY A 871 -18.31 -19.87 -5.72
C GLY A 871 -18.73 -21.06 -6.57
N MET A 872 -19.92 -21.01 -7.19
CA MET A 872 -20.37 -22.03 -8.13
C MET A 872 -19.52 -21.96 -9.40
N GLY A 873 -18.90 -23.06 -9.74
CA GLY A 873 -18.11 -23.16 -10.95
C GLY A 873 -18.97 -22.83 -12.17
N ARG A 874 -18.59 -21.85 -12.95
CA ARG A 874 -19.15 -21.71 -14.30
C ARG A 874 -18.83 -22.97 -15.05
N VAL A 875 -19.85 -23.69 -15.48
CA VAL A 875 -19.69 -24.82 -16.39
C VAL A 875 -19.21 -24.20 -17.71
N GLU A 876 -17.89 -24.16 -17.91
CA GLU A 876 -17.34 -23.89 -19.23
C GLU A 876 -17.50 -25.16 -20.08
N GLY A 877 -18.26 -25.01 -21.11
CA GLY A 877 -18.30 -25.96 -22.23
C GLY A 877 -19.45 -26.93 -22.23
N SER A 878 -20.45 -26.60 -23.01
CA SER A 878 -21.19 -27.44 -23.97
C SER A 878 -21.45 -28.94 -23.60
N THR A 879 -21.97 -29.22 -22.47
CA THR A 879 -23.02 -30.21 -22.39
C THR A 879 -24.28 -29.41 -22.10
N GLN A 880 -25.05 -29.15 -23.14
CA GLN A 880 -26.42 -28.72 -22.99
C GLN A 880 -27.01 -29.60 -21.88
N PHE A 881 -27.48 -28.98 -20.80
CA PHE A 881 -28.15 -29.70 -19.73
C PHE A 881 -29.29 -30.48 -20.34
N ASP A 882 -29.19 -31.81 -20.40
CA ASP A 882 -30.22 -32.68 -20.89
C ASP A 882 -31.25 -32.87 -19.76
N ALA A 883 -32.22 -31.99 -19.75
CA ALA A 883 -33.30 -31.98 -18.78
C ALA A 883 -34.06 -33.32 -18.78
N ALA A 884 -34.24 -33.96 -19.97
CA ALA A 884 -34.93 -35.22 -20.07
C ALA A 884 -34.14 -36.36 -19.41
N LYS A 885 -32.80 -36.38 -19.61
CA LYS A 885 -31.93 -37.38 -18.98
C LYS A 885 -31.81 -37.18 -17.48
N PHE A 886 -31.72 -35.95 -17.02
CA PHE A 886 -31.72 -35.60 -15.60
C PHE A 886 -33.03 -35.97 -14.92
N MET A 887 -34.18 -35.75 -15.58
CA MET A 887 -35.50 -36.08 -15.10
C MET A 887 -35.72 -37.59 -15.03
N THR A 888 -35.22 -38.35 -15.99
CA THR A 888 -35.26 -39.82 -15.98
C THR A 888 -34.47 -40.36 -14.79
N LEU A 889 -33.28 -39.78 -14.51
CA LEU A 889 -32.48 -40.17 -13.36
C LEU A 889 -33.19 -39.85 -12.00
N LEU A 890 -33.92 -38.75 -11.92
CA LEU A 890 -34.70 -38.39 -10.73
C LEU A 890 -35.91 -39.31 -10.55
N ALA A 891 -36.61 -39.67 -11.64
CA ALA A 891 -37.74 -40.58 -11.62
C ALA A 891 -37.33 -42.01 -11.21
N GLU A 892 -36.16 -42.51 -11.64
CA GLU A 892 -35.59 -43.79 -11.24
C GLU A 892 -35.28 -43.87 -9.74
N LYS A 893 -35.00 -42.75 -9.09
CA LYS A 893 -34.70 -42.67 -7.64
C LYS A 893 -35.92 -42.75 -6.72
N ASP A 894 -37.15 -42.74 -7.25
CA ASP A 894 -38.47 -42.92 -6.59
C ASP A 894 -38.60 -42.27 -5.18
N LYS A 895 -38.27 -40.98 -5.10
CA LYS A 895 -38.29 -40.21 -3.84
C LYS A 895 -39.42 -39.19 -3.75
N GLY A 896 -40.55 -39.42 -4.44
CA GLY A 896 -41.71 -38.54 -4.39
C GLY A 896 -41.57 -37.22 -5.15
N PHE A 897 -40.63 -37.11 -6.05
CA PHE A 897 -40.35 -35.88 -6.84
C PHE A 897 -41.46 -35.55 -7.85
N GLY A 898 -42.38 -36.51 -8.13
CA GLY A 898 -43.49 -36.36 -9.06
C GLY A 898 -44.49 -35.26 -8.69
N ASN A 899 -44.51 -34.82 -7.40
CA ASN A 899 -45.41 -33.80 -6.90
C ASN A 899 -44.71 -32.44 -6.69
N LEU A 900 -43.52 -32.29 -7.23
CA LEU A 900 -42.80 -30.99 -7.14
C LEU A 900 -43.44 -29.96 -8.07
N LYS A 901 -43.69 -28.77 -7.56
CA LYS A 901 -44.24 -27.62 -8.31
C LYS A 901 -43.45 -27.34 -9.60
N GLY A 902 -42.13 -27.56 -9.61
CA GLY A 902 -41.26 -27.45 -10.76
C GLY A 902 -41.48 -28.51 -11.84
N TRP A 903 -42.42 -29.50 -11.66
CA TRP A 903 -42.70 -30.54 -12.61
C TRP A 903 -44.16 -30.46 -13.14
N THR A 904 -44.87 -29.40 -12.78
CA THR A 904 -46.28 -29.22 -13.08
C THR A 904 -46.58 -29.39 -14.57
N PHE A 905 -45.71 -28.83 -15.44
CA PHE A 905 -45.93 -28.88 -16.93
C PHE A 905 -44.98 -29.86 -17.61
N ARG A 906 -44.47 -30.86 -16.91
CA ARG A 906 -43.64 -31.89 -17.49
C ARG A 906 -44.33 -32.59 -18.66
N GLY A 907 -43.65 -32.64 -19.79
CA GLY A 907 -44.20 -33.27 -21.03
C GLY A 907 -45.11 -32.36 -21.82
N CYS A 908 -45.43 -31.15 -21.34
CA CYS A 908 -46.17 -30.17 -22.11
C CYS A 908 -45.24 -29.38 -23.06
N ARG A 909 -45.60 -29.29 -24.30
CA ARG A 909 -44.96 -28.45 -25.33
C ARG A 909 -45.95 -27.45 -25.82
N GLY A 910 -45.68 -26.17 -25.54
CA GLY A 910 -46.63 -25.07 -25.77
C GLY A 910 -46.15 -24.06 -26.78
N ILE A 911 -47.05 -23.57 -27.58
CA ILE A 911 -46.86 -22.37 -28.42
C ILE A 911 -47.77 -21.28 -27.87
N LEU A 912 -47.19 -20.07 -27.67
CA LEU A 912 -47.92 -18.88 -27.29
C LEU A 912 -48.45 -18.17 -28.53
N VAL A 913 -49.78 -17.93 -28.58
CA VAL A 913 -50.44 -17.17 -29.65
C VAL A 913 -50.84 -15.78 -29.14
N THR A 914 -50.39 -14.74 -29.80
CA THR A 914 -50.64 -13.33 -29.48
C THR A 914 -51.17 -12.55 -30.69
N ASP A 915 -51.84 -11.39 -30.46
CA ASP A 915 -52.23 -10.45 -31.50
C ASP A 915 -51.10 -9.42 -31.85
N GLY A 916 -49.97 -9.42 -31.13
CA GLY A 916 -48.85 -8.50 -31.28
C GLY A 916 -47.50 -9.12 -30.95
N GLU A 917 -46.47 -8.30 -30.84
CA GLU A 917 -45.12 -8.77 -30.42
C GLU A 917 -45.11 -9.25 -28.95
N GLU A 918 -44.31 -10.26 -28.65
CA GLU A 918 -44.15 -10.80 -27.27
C GLU A 918 -43.71 -9.70 -26.27
N ALA A 919 -43.08 -8.65 -26.73
CA ALA A 919 -42.64 -7.53 -25.89
C ALA A 919 -43.81 -6.71 -25.32
N ASP A 920 -44.94 -6.68 -25.97
CA ASP A 920 -46.14 -5.88 -25.61
C ASP A 920 -47.12 -6.65 -24.73
N LEU A 921 -46.79 -7.91 -24.38
CA LEU A 921 -47.64 -8.74 -23.52
C LEU A 921 -47.76 -8.22 -22.09
N ASN A 922 -48.98 -8.35 -21.53
CA ASN A 922 -49.23 -8.09 -20.12
C ASN A 922 -48.23 -8.87 -19.26
N ILE A 923 -47.78 -8.23 -18.17
CA ILE A 923 -46.77 -8.79 -17.27
C ILE A 923 -47.22 -10.13 -16.67
N ASP A 924 -48.50 -10.32 -16.40
CA ASP A 924 -49.03 -11.58 -15.84
C ASP A 924 -48.92 -12.74 -16.82
N ILE A 925 -49.09 -12.50 -18.12
CA ILE A 925 -48.89 -13.51 -19.15
C ILE A 925 -47.44 -13.91 -19.27
N ARG A 926 -46.54 -12.92 -19.23
CA ARG A 926 -45.07 -13.19 -19.22
C ARG A 926 -44.65 -13.99 -18.00
N ILE A 927 -45.18 -13.68 -16.82
CA ILE A 927 -44.93 -14.46 -15.60
C ILE A 927 -45.48 -15.87 -15.76
N ALA A 928 -46.67 -16.05 -16.29
CA ALA A 928 -47.24 -17.39 -16.50
C ALA A 928 -46.39 -18.23 -17.48
N MET A 929 -45.91 -17.63 -18.57
CA MET A 929 -44.99 -18.31 -19.51
C MET A 929 -43.65 -18.69 -18.85
N ASN A 930 -43.10 -17.82 -18.03
CA ASN A 930 -41.90 -18.15 -17.23
C ASN A 930 -42.18 -19.30 -16.24
N HIS A 931 -43.34 -19.33 -15.60
CA HIS A 931 -43.78 -20.44 -14.76
C HIS A 931 -43.88 -21.74 -15.54
N PHE A 932 -44.38 -21.68 -16.78
CA PHE A 932 -44.49 -22.83 -17.65
C PHE A 932 -43.13 -23.43 -17.98
N GLU A 933 -42.17 -22.57 -18.40
CA GLU A 933 -40.78 -23.00 -18.66
C GLU A 933 -40.12 -23.49 -17.39
N PHE A 934 -40.23 -22.76 -16.27
CA PHE A 934 -39.65 -23.15 -14.98
C PHE A 934 -40.19 -24.48 -14.46
N ALA A 935 -41.45 -24.77 -14.71
CA ALA A 935 -42.12 -26.04 -14.31
C ALA A 935 -42.01 -27.13 -15.38
N CYS A 936 -40.97 -27.12 -16.18
CA CYS A 936 -40.63 -28.11 -17.19
C CYS A 936 -41.54 -28.19 -18.39
N GLY A 937 -42.31 -27.13 -18.70
CA GLY A 937 -42.96 -26.96 -19.98
C GLY A 937 -41.96 -26.48 -21.03
N ALA A 938 -42.01 -26.98 -22.23
CA ALA A 938 -41.21 -26.51 -23.35
C ALA A 938 -41.97 -25.50 -24.19
N VAL A 939 -41.46 -24.29 -24.32
CA VAL A 939 -42.01 -23.23 -25.18
C VAL A 939 -41.34 -23.35 -26.56
N LEU A 940 -42.15 -23.56 -27.59
CA LEU A 940 -41.67 -23.63 -28.97
C LEU A 940 -41.75 -22.22 -29.58
N ARG A 941 -40.60 -21.74 -30.07
CA ARG A 941 -40.43 -20.40 -30.62
C ARG A 941 -39.88 -20.46 -32.04
N GLY A 942 -40.28 -19.52 -32.89
CA GLY A 942 -39.53 -19.20 -34.12
C GLY A 942 -39.99 -19.89 -35.39
N GLU A 943 -41.08 -20.65 -35.39
CA GLU A 943 -41.76 -21.19 -36.60
C GLU A 943 -43.28 -20.92 -36.52
N ASP A 944 -43.97 -20.91 -37.67
CA ASP A 944 -45.42 -20.79 -37.70
C ASP A 944 -46.08 -21.98 -37.02
N VAL A 945 -47.23 -21.71 -36.38
CA VAL A 945 -48.02 -22.72 -35.63
C VAL A 945 -48.29 -23.97 -36.50
N GLU A 946 -48.59 -23.78 -37.78
CA GLU A 946 -48.86 -24.85 -38.74
C GLU A 946 -47.63 -25.77 -38.92
N THR A 947 -46.41 -25.22 -38.94
CA THR A 947 -45.17 -25.98 -39.12
C THR A 947 -44.86 -26.85 -37.91
N HIS A 948 -45.12 -26.35 -36.69
CA HIS A 948 -44.92 -27.11 -35.44
C HIS A 948 -45.97 -28.24 -35.27
N VAL A 949 -47.21 -27.93 -35.65
CA VAL A 949 -48.31 -28.91 -35.55
C VAL A 949 -48.14 -30.08 -36.57
N GLN A 950 -47.63 -29.80 -37.75
CA GLN A 950 -47.32 -30.84 -38.74
C GLN A 950 -46.23 -31.79 -38.31
N LYS A 951 -45.36 -31.39 -37.40
CA LYS A 951 -44.29 -32.23 -36.81
C LYS A 951 -44.77 -33.06 -35.61
N GLU A 952 -46.06 -33.03 -35.22
CA GLU A 952 -46.67 -33.68 -34.04
C GLU A 952 -45.98 -33.35 -32.71
N ASP A 953 -45.31 -32.20 -32.64
CA ASP A 953 -44.50 -31.83 -31.46
C ASP A 953 -45.24 -30.95 -30.44
N VAL A 954 -46.41 -30.44 -30.75
CA VAL A 954 -47.18 -29.46 -29.94
C VAL A 954 -48.26 -30.18 -29.14
N THR A 955 -48.24 -29.99 -27.82
CA THR A 955 -49.31 -30.56 -26.93
C THR A 955 -50.30 -29.46 -26.56
N HIS A 956 -49.90 -28.23 -26.45
CA HIS A 956 -50.75 -27.12 -26.03
C HIS A 956 -50.53 -25.87 -26.89
N ILE A 957 -51.65 -25.25 -27.28
CA ILE A 957 -51.65 -23.90 -27.86
C ILE A 957 -52.23 -22.97 -26.81
N ILE A 958 -51.39 -22.05 -26.36
CA ILE A 958 -51.65 -21.18 -25.24
C ILE A 958 -52.01 -19.82 -25.80
N PHE A 959 -53.24 -19.41 -25.60
CA PHE A 959 -53.70 -18.09 -26.03
C PHE A 959 -53.48 -17.06 -24.97
N ALA A 960 -52.79 -15.99 -25.33
CA ALA A 960 -52.78 -14.73 -24.60
C ALA A 960 -54.16 -14.07 -24.63
N GLU A 961 -54.27 -12.80 -24.31
CA GLU A 961 -55.48 -12.01 -24.51
C GLU A 961 -55.57 -11.66 -25.99
N VAL A 962 -56.15 -12.56 -26.79
CA VAL A 962 -56.24 -12.44 -28.26
C VAL A 962 -57.67 -12.19 -28.73
N SER A 963 -57.83 -11.62 -29.92
CA SER A 963 -59.08 -11.40 -30.56
C SER A 963 -59.79 -12.72 -30.96
N PRO A 964 -61.15 -12.75 -30.98
CA PRO A 964 -61.90 -13.93 -31.42
C PRO A 964 -61.54 -14.36 -32.87
N GLU A 965 -61.08 -13.41 -33.67
CA GLU A 965 -60.67 -13.63 -35.07
C GLU A 965 -59.38 -14.47 -35.12
N LYS A 966 -58.43 -14.15 -34.26
CA LYS A 966 -57.18 -14.89 -34.20
C LYS A 966 -57.36 -16.32 -33.68
N ILE A 967 -58.30 -16.52 -32.76
CA ILE A 967 -58.62 -17.88 -32.28
C ILE A 967 -59.19 -18.71 -33.42
N ARG A 968 -60.11 -18.14 -34.28
CA ARG A 968 -60.66 -18.83 -35.41
C ARG A 968 -59.66 -19.13 -36.52
N GLU A 969 -58.67 -18.23 -36.70
CA GLU A 969 -57.57 -18.39 -37.66
C GLU A 969 -56.71 -19.56 -37.22
N THR A 970 -56.21 -19.51 -35.98
CA THR A 970 -55.39 -20.60 -35.40
C THR A 970 -56.13 -21.96 -35.42
N LYS A 971 -57.43 -22.00 -35.10
CA LYS A 971 -58.22 -23.23 -35.21
C LYS A 971 -58.30 -23.78 -36.64
N ARG A 972 -58.34 -22.92 -37.69
CA ARG A 972 -58.33 -23.30 -39.09
C ARG A 972 -56.98 -23.89 -39.52
N GLU A 973 -55.91 -23.26 -39.03
CA GLU A 973 -54.53 -23.71 -39.31
C GLU A 973 -54.25 -25.10 -38.70
N LEU A 974 -54.89 -25.43 -37.58
CA LEU A 974 -54.71 -26.66 -36.87
C LEU A 974 -55.32 -27.93 -37.51
N GLY A 975 -56.33 -27.77 -38.38
CA GLY A 975 -56.78 -28.82 -39.28
C GLY A 975 -57.12 -30.19 -38.65
N GLY A 976 -57.46 -30.29 -37.37
CA GLY A 976 -57.75 -31.57 -36.64
C GLY A 976 -56.65 -32.11 -35.76
N SER A 977 -55.64 -31.28 -35.38
CA SER A 977 -54.66 -31.62 -34.37
C SER A 977 -55.27 -31.99 -33.03
N THR A 978 -54.62 -32.91 -32.31
CA THR A 978 -54.95 -33.28 -30.93
C THR A 978 -54.46 -32.34 -29.86
N SER A 979 -53.90 -31.19 -30.21
CA SER A 979 -53.35 -30.20 -29.27
C SER A 979 -54.47 -29.48 -28.47
N HIS A 980 -54.22 -29.26 -27.17
CA HIS A 980 -55.16 -28.55 -26.30
C HIS A 980 -55.05 -27.05 -26.55
N LEU A 981 -56.19 -26.39 -26.82
CA LEU A 981 -56.32 -24.96 -27.06
C LEU A 981 -56.73 -24.29 -25.75
N VAL A 982 -55.78 -23.74 -25.00
CA VAL A 982 -56.04 -23.28 -23.64
C VAL A 982 -55.71 -21.81 -23.46
N SER A 983 -56.44 -21.15 -22.57
CA SER A 983 -56.05 -19.79 -22.12
C SER A 983 -54.79 -19.84 -21.27
N TRP A 984 -53.96 -18.80 -21.33
CA TRP A 984 -52.80 -18.63 -20.47
C TRP A 984 -53.10 -18.75 -18.99
N LYS A 985 -54.37 -18.53 -18.58
CA LYS A 985 -54.81 -18.66 -17.18
C LYS A 985 -54.69 -20.10 -16.67
N TRP A 986 -54.77 -21.11 -17.57
CA TRP A 986 -54.48 -22.49 -17.21
C TRP A 986 -53.11 -22.70 -16.63
N ILE A 987 -52.10 -22.00 -17.14
CA ILE A 987 -50.73 -22.06 -16.64
C ILE A 987 -50.68 -21.44 -15.25
N ARG A 988 -51.25 -20.21 -15.08
CA ARG A 988 -51.26 -19.52 -13.79
C ARG A 988 -51.95 -20.37 -12.71
N ASP A 989 -53.14 -20.83 -12.99
CA ASP A 989 -53.92 -21.54 -11.97
C ASP A 989 -53.35 -22.94 -11.64
N SER A 990 -52.76 -23.59 -12.62
CA SER A 990 -52.01 -24.85 -12.41
C SER A 990 -50.78 -24.65 -11.58
N TRP A 991 -50.06 -23.56 -11.84
CA TRP A 991 -48.87 -23.17 -11.07
C TRP A 991 -49.28 -22.85 -9.62
N ASP A 992 -50.34 -22.07 -9.41
CA ASP A 992 -50.82 -21.73 -8.06
C ASP A 992 -51.33 -22.95 -7.29
N ALA A 993 -52.00 -23.87 -7.95
CA ALA A 993 -52.43 -25.15 -7.38
C ALA A 993 -51.24 -26.13 -7.11
N GLY A 994 -50.05 -25.89 -7.73
CA GLY A 994 -48.92 -26.82 -7.65
C GLY A 994 -49.11 -28.15 -8.34
N THR A 995 -50.12 -28.27 -9.18
CA THR A 995 -50.47 -29.47 -9.94
C THR A 995 -51.09 -29.04 -11.26
N ARG A 996 -50.87 -29.87 -12.30
CA ARG A 996 -51.53 -29.64 -13.61
C ARG A 996 -53.03 -29.82 -13.49
N LEU A 997 -53.77 -28.73 -13.72
CA LEU A 997 -55.23 -28.74 -13.75
C LEU A 997 -55.76 -29.26 -15.08
N ASP A 998 -57.00 -29.77 -15.07
CA ASP A 998 -57.70 -30.28 -16.25
C ASP A 998 -57.88 -29.12 -17.26
N GLU A 999 -57.42 -29.31 -18.48
CA GLU A 999 -57.46 -28.36 -19.59
C GLU A 999 -58.88 -27.99 -20.01
N ASN A 1000 -59.85 -28.89 -19.77
CA ASN A 1000 -61.24 -28.67 -20.16
C ASN A 1000 -61.88 -27.39 -19.55
N GLY A 1001 -61.43 -27.00 -18.36
CA GLY A 1001 -61.88 -25.77 -17.71
C GLY A 1001 -61.34 -24.48 -18.32
N TYR A 1002 -60.37 -24.59 -19.22
CA TYR A 1002 -59.63 -23.45 -19.80
C TYR A 1002 -59.63 -23.48 -21.32
N LEU A 1003 -60.43 -24.36 -21.94
CA LEU A 1003 -60.52 -24.43 -23.39
C LEU A 1003 -61.10 -23.13 -23.95
N MET A 1004 -60.50 -22.67 -25.05
CA MET A 1004 -60.97 -21.52 -25.79
C MET A 1004 -62.09 -21.94 -26.75
N GLU A 1005 -63.36 -21.91 -26.21
CA GLU A 1005 -64.59 -22.12 -26.99
C GLU A 1005 -65.02 -20.78 -27.59
N LEU A 1006 -65.45 -20.77 -28.90
CA LEU A 1006 -66.15 -19.72 -29.57
C LEU A 1006 -67.58 -20.10 -29.85
#